data_fb581cea65c70e3db8f1a536f902ac76
#
_entry.id   fb581cea65c70e3db8f1a536f902ac76
#
_cell.length_a   1.000
_cell.length_b   1.000
_cell.length_c   1.000
_cell.angle_alpha   90.00
_cell.angle_beta   90.00
_cell.angle_gamma   90.00
#
_symmetry.space_group_name_H-M   'P 1'
#
loop_
_entity.id
_entity.type
_entity.pdbx_description
1 polymer ?
#
loop_
_entity_poly.entity_id
_entity_poly.type
_entity_poly.pdbx_seq_one_letter_code
_entity_poly.pdbx_strand_id
1 'polypeptide(L)'
;MKYNLMGENILRRDDSGSEPGISEWRTRHRNFIRCVSLALAIIFLHQQIGWAENGHPVWVQAKPIELPTNHQQFPGKDLEIPYDLARASDSAVGAGETIIHIQDAHASLSAQYSITSLLDSLVTNYDLEFIAVEGSSGYIDTSVLRSCPDKDIRKSVATFLMEEGYMSAGEFFEITAAGDDMCLYGVEDDALYAKNVESFRRIQEARAKQTGYLVNLLEQFSLIAEKIYSKDLLELNIKHTLHRDGSLSFSDYWAFLEIFIKKYNINLTNSRETIKLLEAINLEETIDFEKANDERRQLIDELSKNMDKKELESLVLESLAFKQNKVSQTKYYAYLTSLAEKKGIQTEPYKNLIDFSRYITIYESVRLFELYREVEEIEGKIRESLYRNLDEKALYEMSSLAALLEKLYSAELNTAEFKRVKETQQNFDPEKYSTFIKEKCARYGVMITSGYDLSELSRGIQGAMDFYSDAEKRNAAMLRNTLAKMRAEGKSVAALITGGYHTDGLTTLMKQKKLSYLVVEPKFEDGKERPYIAILTNKKKPYEELLEAGRYKLAIKQFFCDCDLDGLRLTFGRAVDDARKTGEDVNLLKENWCREYKKTQDSKSSLRKAETKNKSISSEEFEKVLAEVIALKKGIKKTDNLDDSVNKWIDSLEESVDLTSEMTDEEII
;
A
#
# COMPACT_ATOMS: atom_id res chain seq x y z
N MET A 1 -12.16 28.84 7.38
CA MET A 1 -13.62 28.68 7.38
C MET A 1 -13.93 27.24 7.76
N LYS A 2 -14.83 27.08 8.70
CA LYS A 2 -15.11 25.83 9.41
C LYS A 2 -15.64 24.74 8.48
N TYR A 3 -15.07 23.54 8.54
CA TYR A 3 -15.79 22.31 8.26
C TYR A 3 -15.73 21.41 9.48
N ASN A 4 -16.91 21.23 10.08
CA ASN A 4 -17.15 20.34 11.19
C ASN A 4 -17.10 18.88 10.72
N LEU A 5 -16.25 18.13 11.35
CA LEU A 5 -16.28 16.68 11.38
C LEU A 5 -17.45 16.22 12.26
N MET A 6 -18.42 15.56 11.69
CA MET A 6 -19.26 14.62 12.40
C MET A 6 -18.73 13.21 12.15
N GLY A 7 -17.95 12.74 13.09
CA GLY A 7 -17.61 11.35 13.22
C GLY A 7 -17.98 10.91 14.63
N GLU A 8 -19.15 10.37 14.80
CA GLU A 8 -19.54 9.52 15.92
C GLU A 8 -20.90 8.94 15.60
N ASN A 9 -20.90 7.71 15.13
CA ASN A 9 -21.92 6.70 15.34
C ASN A 9 -21.63 5.47 14.47
N ILE A 10 -20.68 4.68 14.88
CA ILE A 10 -20.56 3.30 14.39
C ILE A 10 -20.20 2.46 15.61
N LEU A 11 -21.19 1.84 16.17
CA LEU A 11 -21.18 0.55 16.85
C LEU A 11 -22.53 0.38 17.55
N ARG A 12 -23.56 0.21 16.75
CA ARG A 12 -24.67 -0.65 17.14
C ARG A 12 -24.57 -1.89 16.26
N ARG A 13 -24.11 -2.98 16.85
CA ARG A 13 -24.40 -4.30 16.35
C ARG A 13 -25.91 -4.44 16.37
N ASP A 14 -26.54 -4.40 15.21
CA ASP A 14 -27.84 -5.00 15.06
C ASP A 14 -27.65 -6.51 15.00
N ASP A 15 -28.11 -7.18 16.04
CA ASP A 15 -28.19 -8.66 16.13
C ASP A 15 -29.28 -9.25 15.21
N SER A 16 -29.74 -8.51 14.20
CA SER A 16 -30.56 -9.05 13.13
C SER A 16 -29.64 -9.67 12.08
N GLY A 17 -29.63 -10.99 12.00
CA GLY A 17 -28.86 -11.79 11.03
C GLY A 17 -29.23 -11.56 9.57
N SER A 18 -29.34 -10.30 9.13
CA SER A 18 -29.60 -9.93 7.76
C SER A 18 -28.28 -9.90 6.97
N GLU A 19 -28.28 -10.50 5.79
CA GLU A 19 -27.18 -10.41 4.83
C GLU A 19 -26.86 -8.95 4.50
N PRO A 20 -25.58 -8.59 4.27
CA PRO A 20 -25.21 -7.22 3.90
C PRO A 20 -25.91 -6.83 2.59
N GLY A 21 -26.71 -5.79 2.64
CA GLY A 21 -27.42 -5.26 1.47
C GLY A 21 -26.47 -4.64 0.44
N ILE A 22 -26.91 -4.54 -0.81
CA ILE A 22 -26.19 -3.85 -1.89
C ILE A 22 -25.92 -2.37 -1.51
N SER A 23 -26.82 -1.73 -0.75
CA SER A 23 -26.63 -0.39 -0.18
C SER A 23 -25.53 -0.31 0.87
N GLU A 24 -25.36 -1.37 1.67
CA GLU A 24 -24.23 -1.49 2.63
C GLU A 24 -22.90 -1.72 1.90
N TRP A 25 -22.93 -2.46 0.78
CA TRP A 25 -21.78 -2.60 -0.08
C TRP A 25 -21.29 -1.22 -0.58
N ARG A 26 -22.18 -0.40 -1.12
CA ARG A 26 -21.87 0.96 -1.57
C ARG A 26 -21.25 1.82 -0.44
N THR A 27 -21.73 1.67 0.79
CA THR A 27 -21.23 2.39 1.96
C THR A 27 -19.88 1.84 2.43
N ARG A 28 -19.69 0.52 2.41
CA ARG A 28 -18.48 -0.19 2.86
C ARG A 28 -17.35 -0.07 1.84
N HIS A 29 -17.69 -0.19 0.55
CA HIS A 29 -16.75 0.01 -0.54
C HIS A 29 -16.56 1.49 -0.90
N ARG A 30 -17.41 2.37 -0.42
CA ARG A 30 -17.15 3.82 -0.42
C ARG A 30 -15.89 4.18 0.37
N ASN A 31 -15.55 3.42 1.40
CA ASN A 31 -14.27 3.55 2.11
C ASN A 31 -13.13 2.79 1.39
N PHE A 32 -13.39 1.64 0.79
CA PHE A 32 -12.45 0.92 -0.09
C PHE A 32 -12.19 1.70 -1.38
N ILE A 33 -13.21 2.25 -2.00
CA ILE A 33 -13.13 3.25 -3.06
C ILE A 33 -12.34 4.48 -2.56
N ARG A 34 -12.45 4.88 -1.31
CA ARG A 34 -11.59 5.93 -0.72
C ARG A 34 -10.15 5.47 -0.51
N CYS A 35 -9.85 4.21 -0.29
CA CYS A 35 -8.50 3.69 -0.02
C CYS A 35 -7.76 3.26 -1.29
N VAL A 36 -8.41 2.66 -2.26
CA VAL A 36 -7.92 2.53 -3.65
C VAL A 36 -7.79 3.92 -4.27
N SER A 37 -8.39 4.88 -3.70
CA SER A 37 -8.50 6.25 -4.11
C SER A 37 -7.90 7.25 -3.15
N LEU A 38 -6.97 6.96 -2.23
CA LEU A 38 -5.93 7.97 -2.01
C LEU A 38 -4.95 7.99 -3.20
N ALA A 39 -4.98 6.99 -4.02
CA ALA A 39 -4.63 7.13 -5.45
C ALA A 39 -5.85 7.35 -6.37
N LEU A 40 -7.08 6.91 -6.06
CA LEU A 40 -8.30 7.02 -6.88
C LEU A 40 -9.57 7.35 -6.09
N ALA A 41 -9.54 7.48 -4.78
CA ALA A 41 -10.70 7.63 -3.93
C ALA A 41 -11.38 8.95 -3.99
N ILE A 42 -10.72 9.78 -4.61
CA ILE A 42 -11.22 11.09 -4.98
C ILE A 42 -12.10 10.99 -6.21
N ILE A 43 -12.08 9.85 -6.87
CA ILE A 43 -12.74 9.63 -8.16
C ILE A 43 -14.26 9.39 -8.04
N PHE A 44 -14.77 8.91 -6.91
CA PHE A 44 -16.16 8.44 -6.83
C PHE A 44 -17.04 9.10 -5.76
N LEU A 45 -16.78 10.36 -5.40
CA LEU A 45 -17.67 11.10 -4.51
C LEU A 45 -18.36 12.26 -5.22
N HIS A 46 -19.57 11.96 -5.68
CA HIS A 46 -20.63 12.90 -6.05
C HIS A 46 -20.36 13.99 -7.09
N GLN A 47 -20.94 13.87 -8.29
CA GLN A 47 -22.06 14.70 -8.68
C GLN A 47 -22.65 14.29 -10.04
N GLN A 48 -23.96 14.43 -10.15
CA GLN A 48 -24.76 14.25 -11.35
C GLN A 48 -24.22 15.10 -12.50
N ILE A 49 -23.87 14.44 -13.60
CA ILE A 49 -23.67 15.13 -14.87
C ILE A 49 -24.85 14.75 -15.75
N GLY A 50 -25.71 15.74 -16.00
CA GLY A 50 -26.74 15.61 -17.01
C GLY A 50 -26.08 15.47 -18.39
N TRP A 51 -26.23 14.32 -19.00
CA TRP A 51 -25.83 14.07 -20.37
C TRP A 51 -26.78 14.78 -21.33
N ALA A 52 -26.21 15.58 -22.22
CA ALA A 52 -26.96 16.16 -23.31
C ALA A 52 -27.51 15.06 -24.20
N GLU A 53 -28.82 15.10 -24.49
CA GLU A 53 -29.48 14.26 -25.47
C GLU A 53 -28.74 14.31 -26.82
N ASN A 54 -28.57 13.13 -27.45
CA ASN A 54 -28.05 12.89 -28.80
C ASN A 54 -26.52 12.73 -28.94
N GLY A 55 -26.05 11.54 -28.60
CA GLY A 55 -24.73 11.08 -29.00
C GLY A 55 -24.45 9.68 -28.47
N HIS A 56 -25.03 8.64 -29.10
CA HIS A 56 -24.59 7.28 -28.84
C HIS A 56 -23.15 7.09 -29.34
N PRO A 57 -22.16 6.79 -28.48
CA PRO A 57 -20.86 6.37 -28.96
C PRO A 57 -21.02 5.03 -29.68
N VAL A 58 -20.40 4.91 -30.84
CA VAL A 58 -20.36 3.64 -31.58
C VAL A 58 -19.39 2.71 -30.84
N TRP A 59 -19.96 1.85 -30.01
CA TRP A 59 -19.21 0.85 -29.27
C TRP A 59 -18.89 -0.34 -30.18
N VAL A 60 -17.62 -0.62 -30.36
CA VAL A 60 -17.16 -1.89 -30.94
C VAL A 60 -17.54 -2.98 -29.94
N GLN A 61 -18.21 -4.05 -30.43
CA GLN A 61 -18.51 -5.23 -29.61
C GLN A 61 -17.19 -5.74 -28.99
N ALA A 62 -17.05 -5.53 -27.68
CA ALA A 62 -15.93 -6.03 -26.94
C ALA A 62 -16.02 -7.57 -26.86
N LYS A 63 -14.88 -8.25 -27.04
CA LYS A 63 -14.77 -9.67 -26.70
C LYS A 63 -15.10 -9.86 -25.23
N PRO A 64 -15.58 -11.05 -24.81
CA PRO A 64 -15.81 -11.34 -23.39
C PRO A 64 -14.62 -10.90 -22.54
N ILE A 65 -14.87 -10.17 -21.46
CA ILE A 65 -13.85 -9.70 -20.55
C ILE A 65 -13.39 -10.89 -19.71
N GLU A 66 -12.16 -11.35 -19.93
CA GLU A 66 -11.52 -12.31 -19.03
C GLU A 66 -11.06 -11.54 -17.78
N LEU A 67 -11.70 -11.80 -16.65
CA LEU A 67 -11.30 -11.26 -15.36
C LEU A 67 -10.03 -11.94 -14.88
N PRO A 68 -9.07 -11.25 -14.27
CA PRO A 68 -8.11 -11.89 -13.40
C PRO A 68 -8.91 -12.51 -12.25
N THR A 69 -9.09 -13.80 -12.30
CA THR A 69 -9.81 -14.53 -11.25
C THR A 69 -8.83 -14.83 -10.12
N ASN A 70 -9.27 -14.66 -8.87
CA ASN A 70 -8.54 -15.19 -7.71
C ASN A 70 -8.38 -16.72 -7.77
N HIS A 71 -8.94 -17.33 -8.78
CA HIS A 71 -8.87 -18.75 -9.09
C HIS A 71 -8.06 -18.95 -10.36
N GLN A 72 -6.95 -19.67 -10.26
CA GLN A 72 -6.06 -19.95 -11.37
C GLN A 72 -5.72 -21.42 -11.45
N GLN A 73 -5.92 -22.01 -12.62
CA GLN A 73 -5.55 -23.38 -12.90
C GLN A 73 -4.09 -23.45 -13.37
N PHE A 74 -3.22 -23.98 -12.54
CA PHE A 74 -1.84 -24.28 -12.90
C PHE A 74 -1.66 -25.78 -13.21
N PRO A 75 -0.59 -26.18 -13.89
CA PRO A 75 -0.32 -27.59 -14.14
C PRO A 75 -0.30 -28.40 -12.83
N GLY A 76 -1.35 -29.23 -12.65
CA GLY A 76 -1.51 -30.08 -11.47
C GLY A 76 -2.05 -29.45 -10.20
N LYS A 77 -2.38 -28.15 -10.21
CA LYS A 77 -2.95 -27.45 -9.05
C LYS A 77 -3.98 -26.42 -9.47
N ASP A 78 -5.06 -26.40 -8.72
CA ASP A 78 -6.14 -25.43 -8.82
C ASP A 78 -6.01 -24.48 -7.63
N LEU A 79 -5.62 -23.24 -7.85
CA LEU A 79 -5.28 -22.27 -6.81
C LEU A 79 -6.37 -21.22 -6.70
N GLU A 80 -6.96 -21.07 -5.52
CA GLU A 80 -7.91 -20.01 -5.19
C GLU A 80 -7.38 -19.15 -4.03
N ILE A 81 -7.21 -17.87 -4.28
CA ILE A 81 -6.80 -16.90 -3.26
C ILE A 81 -8.04 -16.40 -2.53
N PRO A 82 -8.08 -16.50 -1.17
CA PRO A 82 -9.18 -15.95 -0.39
C PRO A 82 -9.37 -14.46 -0.65
N TYR A 83 -10.56 -14.10 -1.10
CA TYR A 83 -10.85 -12.73 -1.54
C TYR A 83 -10.84 -11.70 -0.39
N ASP A 84 -11.10 -12.14 0.84
CA ASP A 84 -10.99 -11.33 2.05
C ASP A 84 -9.55 -10.97 2.40
N LEU A 85 -8.57 -11.78 2.00
CA LEU A 85 -7.15 -11.58 2.31
C LEU A 85 -6.40 -10.84 1.20
N ALA A 86 -6.70 -11.18 -0.07
CA ALA A 86 -5.91 -10.66 -1.18
C ALA A 86 -6.69 -10.64 -2.51
N ARG A 87 -6.13 -9.95 -3.50
CA ARG A 87 -6.60 -9.90 -4.88
C ARG A 87 -5.51 -10.37 -5.83
N ALA A 88 -5.87 -11.21 -6.78
CA ALA A 88 -5.00 -11.52 -7.91
C ALA A 88 -5.02 -10.38 -8.93
N SER A 89 -3.84 -9.88 -9.34
CA SER A 89 -3.72 -8.74 -10.26
C SER A 89 -3.12 -9.09 -11.62
N ASP A 90 -2.26 -10.11 -11.69
CA ASP A 90 -1.71 -10.63 -12.96
C ASP A 90 -1.42 -12.13 -12.81
N SER A 91 -1.50 -12.88 -13.90
CA SER A 91 -1.17 -14.29 -13.89
C SER A 91 -0.76 -14.79 -15.29
N ALA A 92 0.06 -15.82 -15.32
CA ALA A 92 0.32 -16.58 -16.53
C ALA A 92 0.54 -18.07 -16.20
N VAL A 93 0.08 -18.93 -17.09
CA VAL A 93 0.37 -20.36 -17.05
C VAL A 93 1.52 -20.66 -17.98
N GLY A 94 2.58 -21.22 -17.44
CA GLY A 94 3.78 -21.64 -18.13
C GLY A 94 4.06 -23.13 -17.94
N ALA A 95 5.26 -23.57 -18.33
CA ALA A 95 5.74 -24.92 -18.10
C ALA A 95 6.84 -24.88 -17.03
N GLY A 96 6.67 -25.58 -15.92
CA GLY A 96 7.68 -25.71 -14.88
C GLY A 96 7.23 -25.19 -13.52
N GLU A 97 8.15 -24.51 -12.83
CA GLU A 97 7.91 -23.98 -11.48
C GLU A 97 6.78 -22.92 -11.47
N THR A 98 6.05 -22.87 -10.36
CA THR A 98 4.99 -21.91 -10.12
C THR A 98 5.40 -20.94 -9.02
N ILE A 99 5.30 -19.64 -9.27
CA ILE A 99 5.62 -18.60 -8.31
C ILE A 99 4.35 -17.80 -7.96
N ILE A 100 3.99 -17.81 -6.69
CA ILE A 100 2.96 -16.94 -6.11
C ILE A 100 3.69 -15.69 -5.63
N HIS A 101 3.67 -14.63 -6.44
CA HIS A 101 4.32 -13.37 -6.11
C HIS A 101 3.39 -12.50 -5.26
N ILE A 102 3.73 -12.33 -4.00
CA ILE A 102 2.96 -11.54 -3.03
C ILE A 102 3.61 -10.16 -2.92
N GLN A 103 2.84 -9.13 -3.24
CA GLN A 103 3.31 -7.74 -3.09
C GLN A 103 3.30 -7.35 -1.62
N ASP A 104 4.42 -6.86 -1.13
CA ASP A 104 4.55 -6.38 0.24
C ASP A 104 4.49 -4.85 0.32
N ALA A 105 3.59 -4.35 1.17
CA ALA A 105 3.57 -2.97 1.61
C ALA A 105 4.31 -2.87 2.95
N HIS A 106 5.63 -2.87 2.91
CA HIS A 106 6.52 -2.98 4.07
C HIS A 106 6.17 -2.05 5.25
N ALA A 107 5.69 -0.84 4.97
CA ALA A 107 5.32 0.12 6.01
C ALA A 107 3.92 -0.12 6.62
N SER A 108 3.08 -0.95 6.01
CA SER A 108 1.72 -1.21 6.48
C SER A 108 1.65 -2.43 7.38
N LEU A 109 1.30 -2.24 8.66
CA LEU A 109 1.13 -3.35 9.60
C LEU A 109 -0.03 -4.26 9.20
N SER A 110 -1.15 -3.71 8.72
CA SER A 110 -2.30 -4.50 8.27
C SER A 110 -1.97 -5.36 7.05
N ALA A 111 -1.11 -4.87 6.14
CA ALA A 111 -0.61 -5.67 5.02
C ALA A 111 0.20 -6.88 5.51
N GLN A 112 1.05 -6.71 6.54
CA GLN A 112 1.82 -7.82 7.11
C GLN A 112 0.92 -8.91 7.69
N TYR A 113 -0.14 -8.54 8.41
CA TYR A 113 -1.12 -9.52 8.90
C TYR A 113 -1.90 -10.21 7.77
N SER A 114 -2.27 -9.47 6.72
CA SER A 114 -2.94 -10.06 5.55
C SER A 114 -2.03 -11.04 4.81
N ILE A 115 -0.74 -10.72 4.63
CA ILE A 115 0.26 -11.61 4.06
C ILE A 115 0.42 -12.87 4.93
N THR A 116 0.52 -12.72 6.25
CA THR A 116 0.62 -13.86 7.19
C THR A 116 -0.58 -14.79 7.04
N SER A 117 -1.79 -14.25 7.01
CA SER A 117 -3.02 -15.03 6.86
C SER A 117 -3.13 -15.69 5.48
N LEU A 118 -2.62 -15.01 4.44
CA LEU A 118 -2.54 -15.57 3.09
C LEU A 118 -1.56 -16.75 3.04
N LEU A 119 -0.38 -16.63 3.67
CA LEU A 119 0.59 -17.71 3.76
C LEU A 119 -0.01 -18.93 4.49
N ASP A 120 -0.72 -18.72 5.59
CA ASP A 120 -1.43 -19.79 6.33
C ASP A 120 -2.44 -20.51 5.43
N SER A 121 -3.22 -19.76 4.64
CA SER A 121 -4.14 -20.33 3.66
C SER A 121 -3.44 -21.13 2.56
N LEU A 122 -2.30 -20.62 2.04
CA LEU A 122 -1.54 -21.29 1.00
C LEU A 122 -0.89 -22.58 1.50
N VAL A 123 -0.36 -22.57 2.71
CA VAL A 123 0.20 -23.76 3.35
C VAL A 123 -0.88 -24.81 3.62
N THR A 124 -1.98 -24.39 4.24
CA THR A 124 -3.05 -25.30 4.64
C THR A 124 -3.77 -25.95 3.44
N ASN A 125 -4.02 -25.19 2.36
CA ASN A 125 -4.86 -25.65 1.26
C ASN A 125 -4.06 -26.15 0.05
N TYR A 126 -2.79 -25.75 -0.10
CA TYR A 126 -2.02 -25.99 -1.32
C TYR A 126 -0.62 -26.57 -1.09
N ASP A 127 -0.32 -27.01 0.14
CA ASP A 127 0.96 -27.61 0.52
C ASP A 127 2.14 -26.71 0.14
N LEU A 128 2.03 -25.39 0.38
CA LEU A 128 3.15 -24.48 0.20
C LEU A 128 4.22 -24.75 1.26
N GLU A 129 5.45 -25.05 0.84
CA GLU A 129 6.54 -25.40 1.73
C GLU A 129 7.77 -24.49 1.55
N PHE A 130 7.72 -23.53 0.61
CA PHE A 130 8.84 -22.64 0.33
C PHE A 130 8.38 -21.18 0.23
N ILE A 131 8.94 -20.36 1.11
CA ILE A 131 8.73 -18.92 1.16
C ILE A 131 10.06 -18.23 0.88
N ALA A 132 10.08 -17.45 -0.21
CA ALA A 132 11.19 -16.61 -0.62
C ALA A 132 10.88 -15.15 -0.23
N VAL A 133 11.82 -14.47 0.42
CA VAL A 133 11.62 -13.09 0.87
C VAL A 133 12.70 -12.15 0.37
N GLU A 134 12.31 -10.93 0.04
CA GLU A 134 13.19 -9.80 -0.21
C GLU A 134 13.85 -9.33 1.10
N GLY A 135 14.99 -8.65 0.99
CA GLY A 135 15.65 -7.97 2.11
C GLY A 135 16.61 -8.86 2.91
N SER A 136 16.73 -10.13 2.56
CA SER A 136 17.62 -11.07 3.21
C SER A 136 18.24 -12.06 2.20
N SER A 137 19.35 -12.70 2.56
CA SER A 137 20.07 -13.67 1.75
C SER A 137 20.31 -14.96 2.54
N GLY A 138 20.06 -16.10 1.92
CA GLY A 138 20.28 -17.40 2.54
C GLY A 138 19.13 -17.85 3.45
N TYR A 139 19.40 -18.86 4.27
CA TYR A 139 18.45 -19.34 5.27
C TYR A 139 18.21 -18.30 6.35
N ILE A 140 16.95 -18.04 6.65
CA ILE A 140 16.58 -17.17 7.76
C ILE A 140 16.34 -18.06 8.99
N ASP A 141 17.22 -17.93 9.96
CA ASP A 141 17.15 -18.74 11.19
C ASP A 141 16.19 -18.13 12.20
N THR A 142 15.02 -18.71 12.33
CA THR A 142 14.00 -18.33 13.32
C THR A 142 14.01 -19.25 14.55
N SER A 143 14.98 -20.16 14.65
CA SER A 143 15.03 -21.22 15.66
C SER A 143 15.04 -20.67 17.09
N VAL A 144 15.69 -19.53 17.33
CA VAL A 144 15.76 -18.87 18.63
C VAL A 144 14.36 -18.56 19.17
N LEU A 145 13.49 -17.93 18.37
CA LEU A 145 12.13 -17.62 18.78
C LEU A 145 11.23 -18.86 18.76
N ARG A 146 11.41 -19.76 17.79
CA ARG A 146 10.64 -21.01 17.69
C ARG A 146 10.93 -21.96 18.86
N SER A 147 12.10 -21.92 19.45
CA SER A 147 12.47 -22.74 20.61
C SER A 147 11.70 -22.33 21.89
N CYS A 148 11.04 -21.16 21.93
CA CYS A 148 10.19 -20.79 23.03
C CYS A 148 9.01 -21.77 23.17
N PRO A 149 8.90 -22.49 24.31
CA PRO A 149 7.89 -23.54 24.48
C PRO A 149 6.47 -22.99 24.61
N ASP A 150 6.32 -21.75 25.07
CA ASP A 150 5.03 -21.08 25.21
C ASP A 150 4.67 -20.34 23.92
N LYS A 151 3.62 -20.83 23.26
CA LYS A 151 3.14 -20.28 21.97
C LYS A 151 2.60 -18.85 22.10
N ASP A 152 2.01 -18.48 23.24
CA ASP A 152 1.42 -17.16 23.43
C ASP A 152 2.52 -16.12 23.67
N ILE A 153 3.55 -16.47 24.46
CA ILE A 153 4.74 -15.63 24.64
C ILE A 153 5.46 -15.45 23.30
N ARG A 154 5.71 -16.54 22.58
CA ARG A 154 6.35 -16.52 21.27
C ARG A 154 5.62 -15.60 20.30
N LYS A 155 4.29 -15.75 20.20
CA LYS A 155 3.44 -14.91 19.36
C LYS A 155 3.47 -13.44 19.78
N SER A 156 3.46 -13.16 21.09
CA SER A 156 3.51 -11.78 21.60
C SER A 156 4.82 -11.09 21.28
N VAL A 157 5.96 -11.81 21.38
CA VAL A 157 7.28 -11.29 21.02
C VAL A 157 7.36 -11.05 19.51
N ALA A 158 6.94 -12.02 18.69
CA ALA A 158 6.92 -11.88 17.23
C ALA A 158 6.02 -10.72 16.79
N THR A 159 4.83 -10.56 17.41
CA THR A 159 3.92 -9.43 17.14
C THR A 159 4.61 -8.10 17.39
N PHE A 160 5.28 -7.97 18.54
CA PHE A 160 6.03 -6.78 18.88
C PHE A 160 7.12 -6.46 17.83
N LEU A 161 7.94 -7.45 17.46
CA LEU A 161 9.00 -7.27 16.48
C LEU A 161 8.43 -6.88 15.10
N MET A 162 7.31 -7.48 14.70
CA MET A 162 6.65 -7.13 13.45
C MET A 162 6.07 -5.70 13.47
N GLU A 163 5.45 -5.28 14.58
CA GLU A 163 4.91 -3.91 14.76
C GLU A 163 6.01 -2.85 14.75
N GLU A 164 7.15 -3.14 15.35
CA GLU A 164 8.31 -2.25 15.36
C GLU A 164 9.14 -2.30 14.06
N GLY A 165 8.77 -3.16 13.10
CA GLY A 165 9.39 -3.23 11.77
C GLY A 165 10.63 -4.11 11.67
N TYR A 166 11.04 -4.78 12.75
CA TYR A 166 12.20 -5.68 12.78
C TYR A 166 11.91 -7.07 12.21
N MET A 167 10.69 -7.38 11.88
CA MET A 167 10.26 -8.69 11.40
C MET A 167 9.27 -8.54 10.24
N SER A 168 9.45 -9.33 9.19
CA SER A 168 8.53 -9.42 8.05
C SER A 168 7.38 -10.39 8.32
N ALA A 169 6.34 -10.34 7.47
CA ALA A 169 5.23 -11.29 7.51
C ALA A 169 5.68 -12.75 7.32
N GLY A 170 6.70 -13.00 6.48
CA GLY A 170 7.25 -14.33 6.25
C GLY A 170 7.90 -14.93 7.51
N GLU A 171 8.72 -14.15 8.20
CA GLU A 171 9.35 -14.55 9.47
C GLU A 171 8.30 -14.73 10.57
N PHE A 172 7.36 -13.78 10.69
CA PHE A 172 6.26 -13.88 11.66
C PHE A 172 5.44 -15.15 11.45
N PHE A 173 5.11 -15.47 10.20
CA PHE A 173 4.39 -16.69 9.84
C PHE A 173 5.18 -17.94 10.27
N GLU A 174 6.46 -18.02 9.91
CA GLU A 174 7.29 -19.17 10.25
C GLU A 174 7.41 -19.36 11.76
N ILE A 175 7.57 -18.29 12.53
CA ILE A 175 7.68 -18.34 14.00
C ILE A 175 6.36 -18.78 14.66
N THR A 176 5.21 -18.32 14.14
CA THR A 176 3.93 -18.45 14.86
C THR A 176 3.02 -19.56 14.37
N ALA A 177 3.08 -19.92 13.08
CA ALA A 177 2.11 -20.81 12.44
C ALA A 177 2.72 -21.94 11.61
N ALA A 178 3.96 -21.77 11.08
CA ALA A 178 4.56 -22.74 10.19
C ALA A 178 4.86 -24.08 10.87
N GLY A 179 4.76 -25.16 10.08
CA GLY A 179 5.27 -26.49 10.44
C GLY A 179 6.80 -26.57 10.36
N ASP A 180 7.36 -27.70 10.81
CA ASP A 180 8.82 -27.91 10.83
C ASP A 180 9.45 -28.06 9.43
N ASP A 181 8.65 -28.38 8.40
CA ASP A 181 9.11 -28.58 7.01
C ASP A 181 9.10 -27.28 6.18
N MET A 182 8.75 -26.12 6.76
CA MET A 182 8.75 -24.85 6.06
C MET A 182 10.17 -24.38 5.79
N CYS A 183 10.43 -23.93 4.56
CA CYS A 183 11.68 -23.31 4.17
C CYS A 183 11.47 -21.81 3.94
N LEU A 184 11.96 -20.99 4.87
CA LEU A 184 12.03 -19.54 4.72
C LEU A 184 13.44 -19.16 4.25
N TYR A 185 13.52 -18.44 3.13
CA TYR A 185 14.78 -18.17 2.47
C TYR A 185 14.86 -16.77 1.90
N GLY A 186 15.89 -16.02 2.28
CA GLY A 186 16.23 -14.74 1.69
C GLY A 186 16.80 -14.91 0.29
N VAL A 187 16.26 -14.17 -0.67
CA VAL A 187 16.62 -14.35 -2.10
C VAL A 187 17.42 -13.20 -2.67
N GLU A 188 17.94 -12.31 -1.82
CA GLU A 188 18.78 -11.19 -2.25
C GLU A 188 20.17 -11.64 -2.73
N ASP A 189 20.79 -10.70 -3.43
CA ASP A 189 22.23 -10.64 -3.60
C ASP A 189 22.76 -9.58 -2.64
N ASP A 190 23.54 -10.00 -1.64
CA ASP A 190 23.98 -9.15 -0.53
C ASP A 190 24.67 -7.87 -1.01
N ALA A 191 25.53 -7.97 -2.02
CA ALA A 191 26.26 -6.82 -2.54
C ALA A 191 25.34 -5.81 -3.25
N LEU A 192 24.37 -6.30 -4.03
CA LEU A 192 23.37 -5.45 -4.68
C LEU A 192 22.43 -4.84 -3.66
N TYR A 193 22.00 -5.60 -2.67
CA TYR A 193 21.12 -5.11 -1.62
C TYR A 193 21.79 -4.02 -0.79
N ALA A 194 23.00 -4.27 -0.27
CA ALA A 194 23.76 -3.29 0.51
C ALA A 194 23.98 -1.99 -0.28
N LYS A 195 24.36 -2.10 -1.56
CA LYS A 195 24.53 -0.94 -2.45
C LYS A 195 23.23 -0.18 -2.66
N ASN A 196 22.12 -0.89 -2.80
CA ASN A 196 20.81 -0.26 -3.00
C ASN A 196 20.35 0.49 -1.74
N VAL A 197 20.52 -0.11 -0.55
CA VAL A 197 20.25 0.53 0.75
C VAL A 197 21.13 1.77 0.95
N GLU A 198 22.42 1.71 0.62
CA GLU A 198 23.30 2.88 0.69
C GLU A 198 22.83 4.00 -0.25
N SER A 199 22.42 3.66 -1.48
CA SER A 199 21.87 4.63 -2.42
C SER A 199 20.57 5.25 -1.90
N PHE A 200 19.69 4.46 -1.27
CA PHE A 200 18.48 4.94 -0.60
C PHE A 200 18.79 5.91 0.53
N ARG A 201 19.76 5.58 1.39
CA ARG A 201 20.21 6.47 2.50
C ARG A 201 20.68 7.82 1.96
N ARG A 202 21.51 7.83 0.91
CA ARG A 202 21.97 9.06 0.24
C ARG A 202 20.83 9.89 -0.34
N ILE A 203 19.83 9.25 -0.94
CA ILE A 203 18.60 9.94 -1.40
C ILE A 203 17.90 10.59 -0.20
N GLN A 204 17.69 9.86 0.89
CA GLN A 204 16.99 10.36 2.07
C GLN A 204 17.72 11.56 2.74
N GLU A 205 19.05 11.55 2.77
CA GLU A 205 19.84 12.68 3.27
C GLU A 205 19.69 13.94 2.41
N ALA A 206 19.64 13.78 1.09
CA ALA A 206 19.51 14.89 0.15
C ALA A 206 18.05 15.32 -0.10
N ARG A 207 17.06 14.47 0.23
CA ARG A 207 15.65 14.59 -0.15
C ARG A 207 15.07 15.96 0.11
N ALA A 208 15.13 16.43 1.37
CA ALA A 208 14.48 17.69 1.76
C ALA A 208 15.01 18.89 0.97
N LYS A 209 16.31 18.90 0.67
CA LYS A 209 16.95 19.96 -0.09
C LYS A 209 16.60 19.90 -1.56
N GLN A 210 16.72 18.74 -2.16
CA GLN A 210 16.48 18.52 -3.59
C GLN A 210 15.02 18.73 -3.97
N THR A 211 14.09 18.17 -3.18
CA THR A 211 12.65 18.40 -3.40
C THR A 211 12.29 19.86 -3.17
N GLY A 212 12.86 20.54 -2.18
CA GLY A 212 12.66 21.97 -1.98
C GLY A 212 13.09 22.80 -3.19
N TYR A 213 14.22 22.47 -3.82
CA TYR A 213 14.64 23.13 -5.06
C TYR A 213 13.68 22.89 -6.23
N LEU A 214 13.15 21.65 -6.36
CA LEU A 214 12.22 21.31 -7.44
C LEU A 214 10.85 21.96 -7.25
N VAL A 215 10.35 22.03 -6.01
CA VAL A 215 9.11 22.75 -5.71
C VAL A 215 9.22 24.21 -6.13
N ASN A 216 10.30 24.91 -5.76
CA ASN A 216 10.54 26.30 -6.15
C ASN A 216 10.70 26.46 -7.68
N LEU A 217 11.32 25.51 -8.35
CA LEU A 217 11.46 25.51 -9.81
C LEU A 217 10.10 25.32 -10.50
N LEU A 218 9.27 24.38 -10.02
CA LEU A 218 7.92 24.13 -10.50
C LEU A 218 7.01 25.33 -10.30
N GLU A 219 7.14 26.03 -9.16
CA GLU A 219 6.46 27.30 -8.92
C GLU A 219 6.86 28.37 -9.96
N GLN A 220 8.16 28.49 -10.26
CA GLN A 220 8.62 29.39 -11.32
C GLN A 220 8.02 29.06 -12.67
N PHE A 221 7.94 27.77 -13.02
CA PHE A 221 7.29 27.33 -14.27
C PHE A 221 5.79 27.61 -14.28
N SER A 222 5.11 27.48 -13.15
CA SER A 222 3.69 27.83 -13.02
C SER A 222 3.44 29.30 -13.30
N LEU A 223 4.26 30.22 -12.75
CA LEU A 223 4.15 31.66 -13.02
C LEU A 223 4.38 31.99 -14.50
N ILE A 224 5.29 31.28 -15.18
CA ILE A 224 5.52 31.46 -16.62
C ILE A 224 4.35 30.87 -17.41
N ALA A 225 3.81 29.72 -17.02
CA ALA A 225 2.68 29.06 -17.66
C ALA A 225 1.43 29.94 -17.71
N GLU A 226 1.11 30.66 -16.64
CA GLU A 226 0.01 31.64 -16.58
C GLU A 226 0.07 32.71 -17.68
N LYS A 227 1.26 33.01 -18.18
CA LYS A 227 1.48 34.04 -19.21
C LYS A 227 1.62 33.47 -20.62
N ILE A 228 2.15 32.27 -20.74
CA ILE A 228 2.48 31.65 -22.03
C ILE A 228 1.34 30.78 -22.56
N TYR A 229 0.74 29.97 -21.69
CA TYR A 229 -0.28 28.99 -22.10
C TYR A 229 -1.56 29.66 -22.63
N SER A 230 -2.18 29.01 -23.61
CA SER A 230 -3.56 29.31 -23.96
C SER A 230 -4.49 29.04 -22.80
N LYS A 231 -5.68 29.62 -22.83
CA LYS A 231 -6.69 29.37 -21.80
C LYS A 231 -6.98 27.88 -21.66
N ASP A 232 -7.18 27.16 -22.78
CA ASP A 232 -7.48 25.72 -22.78
C ASP A 232 -6.30 24.90 -22.20
N LEU A 233 -5.06 25.25 -22.57
CA LEU A 233 -3.86 24.53 -22.07
C LEU A 233 -3.61 24.82 -20.60
N LEU A 234 -3.83 26.05 -20.14
CA LEU A 234 -3.71 26.42 -18.73
C LEU A 234 -4.75 25.70 -17.88
N GLU A 235 -6.02 25.67 -18.36
CA GLU A 235 -7.09 24.96 -17.68
C GLU A 235 -6.82 23.45 -17.61
N LEU A 236 -6.31 22.84 -18.68
CA LEU A 236 -5.88 21.43 -18.67
C LEU A 236 -4.79 21.21 -17.63
N ASN A 237 -3.81 22.09 -17.55
CA ASN A 237 -2.72 21.97 -16.57
C ASN A 237 -3.22 22.07 -15.12
N ILE A 238 -4.12 23.02 -14.86
CA ILE A 238 -4.75 23.18 -13.52
C ILE A 238 -5.57 21.96 -13.15
N LYS A 239 -6.44 21.47 -14.06
CA LYS A 239 -7.30 20.32 -13.79
C LYS A 239 -6.49 19.01 -13.64
N HIS A 240 -5.41 18.86 -14.42
CA HIS A 240 -4.47 17.75 -14.24
C HIS A 240 -3.86 17.77 -12.81
N THR A 241 -3.39 18.93 -12.36
CA THR A 241 -2.83 19.08 -11.00
C THR A 241 -3.86 18.77 -9.92
N LEU A 242 -5.08 19.36 -10.03
CA LEU A 242 -6.18 19.11 -9.09
C LEU A 242 -6.62 17.64 -9.08
N HIS A 243 -6.58 16.98 -10.22
CA HIS A 243 -6.86 15.54 -10.29
C HIS A 243 -5.77 14.71 -9.61
N ARG A 244 -4.49 15.03 -9.89
CA ARG A 244 -3.34 14.34 -9.32
C ARG A 244 -3.25 14.48 -7.79
N ASP A 245 -3.57 15.64 -7.24
CA ASP A 245 -3.58 15.89 -5.79
C ASP A 245 -4.89 15.47 -5.10
N GLY A 246 -5.84 14.99 -5.91
CA GLY A 246 -7.07 14.45 -5.44
C GLY A 246 -8.18 15.43 -5.13
N SER A 247 -8.00 16.69 -5.45
CA SER A 247 -9.01 17.74 -5.28
C SER A 247 -10.08 17.73 -6.38
N LEU A 248 -9.82 17.06 -7.51
CA LEU A 248 -10.76 16.87 -8.61
C LEU A 248 -11.03 15.39 -8.84
N SER A 249 -12.32 15.00 -8.87
CA SER A 249 -12.72 13.62 -9.15
C SER A 249 -12.31 13.19 -10.56
N PHE A 250 -12.14 11.87 -10.78
CA PHE A 250 -11.89 11.34 -12.13
C PHE A 250 -13.05 11.69 -13.07
N SER A 251 -14.28 11.54 -12.61
CA SER A 251 -15.47 11.84 -13.40
C SER A 251 -15.47 13.29 -13.92
N ASP A 252 -15.19 14.26 -13.03
CA ASP A 252 -15.10 15.66 -13.41
C ASP A 252 -13.92 15.94 -14.33
N TYR A 253 -12.77 15.28 -14.06
CA TYR A 253 -11.59 15.40 -14.91
C TYR A 253 -11.84 14.78 -16.29
N TRP A 254 -12.47 13.61 -16.35
CA TRP A 254 -12.84 12.96 -17.60
C TRP A 254 -13.84 13.78 -18.42
N ALA A 255 -14.90 14.30 -17.79
CA ALA A 255 -15.85 15.16 -18.46
C ALA A 255 -15.18 16.38 -19.12
N PHE A 256 -14.16 16.92 -18.47
CA PHE A 256 -13.35 17.99 -19.05
C PHE A 256 -12.49 17.50 -20.24
N LEU A 257 -11.81 16.35 -20.11
CA LEU A 257 -11.02 15.77 -21.20
C LEU A 257 -11.89 15.40 -22.42
N GLU A 258 -13.10 14.94 -22.18
CA GLU A 258 -14.04 14.53 -23.23
C GLU A 258 -14.38 15.68 -24.20
N ILE A 259 -14.41 16.93 -23.73
CA ILE A 259 -14.60 18.11 -24.58
C ILE A 259 -13.51 18.17 -25.66
N PHE A 260 -12.26 17.94 -25.27
CA PHE A 260 -11.13 17.96 -26.21
C PHE A 260 -11.05 16.70 -27.05
N ILE A 261 -11.37 15.53 -26.46
CA ILE A 261 -11.44 14.26 -27.18
C ILE A 261 -12.41 14.39 -28.37
N LYS A 262 -13.60 14.95 -28.15
CA LYS A 262 -14.59 15.23 -29.18
C LYS A 262 -14.10 16.29 -30.17
N LYS A 263 -13.57 17.41 -29.65
CA LYS A 263 -13.11 18.55 -30.46
C LYS A 263 -11.98 18.18 -31.43
N TYR A 264 -11.04 17.35 -30.98
CA TYR A 264 -9.86 16.95 -31.74
C TYR A 264 -9.92 15.52 -32.31
N ASN A 265 -11.08 14.86 -32.18
CA ASN A 265 -11.32 13.49 -32.66
C ASN A 265 -10.23 12.50 -32.19
N ILE A 266 -9.92 12.53 -30.90
CA ILE A 266 -8.91 11.65 -30.28
C ILE A 266 -9.42 10.21 -30.28
N ASN A 267 -8.64 9.30 -30.86
CA ASN A 267 -9.00 7.91 -30.94
C ASN A 267 -8.75 7.18 -29.60
N LEU A 268 -9.79 6.55 -29.05
CA LEU A 268 -9.77 5.79 -27.80
C LEU A 268 -9.70 4.26 -28.00
N THR A 269 -9.58 3.77 -29.23
CA THR A 269 -9.67 2.32 -29.52
C THR A 269 -8.69 1.47 -28.73
N ASN A 270 -7.55 2.01 -28.34
CA ASN A 270 -6.54 1.33 -27.53
C ASN A 270 -6.67 1.56 -26.02
N SER A 271 -7.62 2.39 -25.59
CA SER A 271 -7.82 2.78 -24.17
C SER A 271 -8.87 1.88 -23.51
N ARG A 272 -8.54 0.58 -23.38
CA ARG A 272 -9.50 -0.45 -22.94
C ARG A 272 -9.96 -0.26 -21.50
N GLU A 273 -9.04 0.06 -20.60
CA GLU A 273 -9.35 0.21 -19.19
C GLU A 273 -10.17 1.48 -18.94
N THR A 274 -9.87 2.54 -19.68
CA THR A 274 -10.67 3.76 -19.71
C THR A 274 -12.11 3.50 -20.17
N ILE A 275 -12.26 2.73 -21.25
CA ILE A 275 -13.59 2.36 -21.77
C ILE A 275 -14.37 1.55 -20.75
N LYS A 276 -13.75 0.56 -20.09
CA LYS A 276 -14.38 -0.23 -19.02
C LYS A 276 -14.87 0.66 -17.87
N LEU A 277 -14.01 1.57 -17.41
CA LEU A 277 -14.37 2.46 -16.32
C LEU A 277 -15.57 3.36 -16.69
N LEU A 278 -15.58 3.91 -17.91
CA LEU A 278 -16.68 4.71 -18.40
C LEU A 278 -17.99 3.89 -18.51
N GLU A 279 -17.90 2.65 -18.95
CA GLU A 279 -19.05 1.74 -18.98
C GLU A 279 -19.57 1.47 -17.57
N ALA A 280 -18.67 1.24 -16.60
CA ALA A 280 -19.06 1.05 -15.21
C ALA A 280 -19.74 2.31 -14.63
N ILE A 281 -19.21 3.50 -14.87
CA ILE A 281 -19.82 4.77 -14.44
C ILE A 281 -21.23 4.92 -15.02
N ASN A 282 -21.40 4.69 -16.33
CA ASN A 282 -22.71 4.80 -16.98
C ASN A 282 -23.73 3.79 -16.42
N LEU A 283 -23.30 2.57 -16.10
CA LEU A 283 -24.16 1.58 -15.46
C LEU A 283 -24.54 2.00 -14.04
N GLU A 284 -23.60 2.51 -13.26
CA GLU A 284 -23.84 2.97 -11.89
C GLU A 284 -24.96 4.01 -11.83
N GLU A 285 -25.01 4.95 -12.80
CA GLU A 285 -26.05 5.98 -12.87
C GLU A 285 -27.45 5.43 -13.15
N THR A 286 -27.55 4.29 -13.82
CA THR A 286 -28.84 3.67 -14.21
C THR A 286 -29.37 2.65 -13.21
N ILE A 287 -28.53 2.18 -12.26
CA ILE A 287 -28.91 1.13 -11.31
C ILE A 287 -29.63 1.72 -10.09
N ASP A 288 -30.85 1.22 -9.85
CA ASP A 288 -31.49 1.39 -8.55
C ASP A 288 -30.99 0.29 -7.60
N PHE A 289 -30.06 0.66 -6.71
CA PHE A 289 -29.37 -0.28 -5.81
C PHE A 289 -30.32 -0.90 -4.77
N GLU A 290 -31.39 -0.21 -4.36
CA GLU A 290 -32.38 -0.76 -3.44
C GLU A 290 -33.21 -1.85 -4.15
N LYS A 291 -33.65 -1.56 -5.36
CA LYS A 291 -34.34 -2.57 -6.18
C LYS A 291 -33.45 -3.74 -6.52
N ALA A 292 -32.18 -3.51 -6.88
CA ALA A 292 -31.25 -4.60 -7.14
C ALA A 292 -31.10 -5.55 -5.94
N ASN A 293 -31.11 -4.99 -4.72
CA ASN A 293 -31.08 -5.80 -3.49
C ASN A 293 -32.39 -6.58 -3.27
N ASP A 294 -33.54 -5.99 -3.57
CA ASP A 294 -34.82 -6.67 -3.50
C ASP A 294 -34.97 -7.76 -4.59
N GLU A 295 -34.53 -7.47 -5.80
CA GLU A 295 -34.47 -8.41 -6.92
C GLU A 295 -33.57 -9.60 -6.58
N ARG A 296 -32.44 -9.39 -5.90
CA ARG A 296 -31.58 -10.49 -5.41
C ARG A 296 -32.31 -11.41 -4.45
N ARG A 297 -33.04 -10.85 -3.48
CA ARG A 297 -33.83 -11.65 -2.53
C ARG A 297 -34.90 -12.47 -3.25
N GLN A 298 -35.60 -11.82 -4.18
CA GLN A 298 -36.66 -12.50 -4.97
C GLN A 298 -36.08 -13.63 -5.84
N LEU A 299 -34.92 -13.39 -6.50
CA LEU A 299 -34.25 -14.40 -7.29
C LEU A 299 -33.81 -15.61 -6.43
N ILE A 300 -33.25 -15.38 -5.26
CA ILE A 300 -32.85 -16.44 -4.32
C ILE A 300 -34.09 -17.23 -3.87
N ASP A 301 -35.21 -16.57 -3.57
CA ASP A 301 -36.46 -17.21 -3.20
C ASP A 301 -37.04 -18.07 -4.36
N GLU A 302 -36.95 -17.57 -5.59
CA GLU A 302 -37.39 -18.31 -6.77
C GLU A 302 -36.48 -19.50 -7.07
N LEU A 303 -35.18 -19.34 -7.01
CA LEU A 303 -34.19 -20.42 -7.14
C LEU A 303 -34.43 -21.50 -6.09
N SER A 304 -34.63 -21.14 -4.83
CA SER A 304 -34.82 -22.10 -3.74
C SER A 304 -36.02 -23.02 -3.93
N LYS A 305 -37.07 -22.55 -4.61
CA LYS A 305 -38.27 -23.35 -4.94
C LYS A 305 -38.04 -24.39 -6.04
N ASN A 306 -37.02 -24.18 -6.88
CA ASN A 306 -36.71 -24.98 -8.06
C ASN A 306 -35.46 -25.85 -7.90
N MET A 307 -34.91 -25.94 -6.68
CA MET A 307 -33.67 -26.65 -6.38
C MET A 307 -33.88 -27.91 -5.58
N ASP A 308 -33.05 -28.92 -5.80
CA ASP A 308 -32.95 -30.05 -4.92
C ASP A 308 -32.16 -29.73 -3.63
N LYS A 309 -32.14 -30.68 -2.68
CA LYS A 309 -31.50 -30.49 -1.39
C LYS A 309 -30.00 -30.16 -1.52
N LYS A 310 -29.29 -30.82 -2.44
CA LYS A 310 -27.83 -30.63 -2.64
C LYS A 310 -27.52 -29.28 -3.26
N GLU A 311 -28.31 -28.86 -4.22
CA GLU A 311 -28.21 -27.57 -4.87
C GLU A 311 -28.50 -26.43 -3.85
N LEU A 312 -29.51 -26.62 -2.99
CA LEU A 312 -29.86 -25.66 -1.95
C LEU A 312 -28.73 -25.54 -0.90
N GLU A 313 -28.15 -26.67 -0.49
CA GLU A 313 -26.96 -26.66 0.40
C GLU A 313 -25.80 -25.89 -0.24
N SER A 314 -25.55 -26.05 -1.54
CA SER A 314 -24.53 -25.30 -2.27
C SER A 314 -24.82 -23.81 -2.30
N LEU A 315 -26.08 -23.41 -2.58
CA LEU A 315 -26.47 -21.98 -2.56
C LEU A 315 -26.30 -21.35 -1.18
N VAL A 316 -26.63 -22.09 -0.13
CA VAL A 316 -26.44 -21.61 1.27
C VAL A 316 -24.96 -21.44 1.58
N LEU A 317 -24.11 -22.39 1.18
CA LEU A 317 -22.66 -22.31 1.40
C LEU A 317 -22.03 -21.13 0.65
N GLU A 318 -22.40 -20.92 -0.62
CA GLU A 318 -21.91 -19.77 -1.42
C GLU A 318 -22.41 -18.43 -0.86
N SER A 319 -23.68 -18.37 -0.42
CA SER A 319 -24.23 -17.16 0.23
C SER A 319 -23.54 -16.87 1.58
N LEU A 320 -23.20 -17.91 2.35
CA LEU A 320 -22.46 -17.76 3.58
C LEU A 320 -21.01 -17.30 3.32
N ALA A 321 -20.35 -17.89 2.33
CA ALA A 321 -19.00 -17.50 1.91
C ALA A 321 -18.99 -16.05 1.43
N PHE A 322 -19.99 -15.63 0.67
CA PHE A 322 -20.18 -14.24 0.28
C PHE A 322 -20.38 -13.31 1.49
N LYS A 323 -21.24 -13.68 2.43
CA LYS A 323 -21.46 -12.93 3.68
C LYS A 323 -20.18 -12.77 4.52
N GLN A 324 -19.32 -13.79 4.50
CA GLN A 324 -18.03 -13.80 5.17
C GLN A 324 -16.92 -13.12 4.37
N ASN A 325 -17.22 -12.50 3.21
CA ASN A 325 -16.28 -11.89 2.28
C ASN A 325 -15.24 -12.89 1.69
N LYS A 326 -15.47 -14.20 1.77
CA LYS A 326 -14.58 -15.23 1.21
C LYS A 326 -14.70 -15.37 -0.30
N VAL A 327 -15.81 -14.92 -0.86
CA VAL A 327 -16.11 -14.93 -2.29
C VAL A 327 -16.30 -13.50 -2.76
N SER A 328 -15.74 -13.14 -3.93
CA SER A 328 -15.94 -11.83 -4.53
C SER A 328 -17.41 -11.62 -4.92
N GLN A 329 -17.81 -10.35 -5.00
CA GLN A 329 -19.16 -10.03 -5.46
C GLN A 329 -19.38 -10.49 -6.89
N THR A 330 -18.41 -10.28 -7.78
CA THR A 330 -18.46 -10.77 -9.16
C THR A 330 -18.70 -12.26 -9.20
N LYS A 331 -17.96 -13.07 -8.43
CA LYS A 331 -18.13 -14.52 -8.40
C LYS A 331 -19.52 -14.91 -7.87
N TYR A 332 -19.99 -14.28 -6.80
CA TYR A 332 -21.28 -14.57 -6.21
C TYR A 332 -22.46 -14.22 -7.14
N TYR A 333 -22.45 -13.02 -7.74
CA TYR A 333 -23.52 -12.64 -8.65
C TYR A 333 -23.47 -13.39 -9.97
N ALA A 334 -22.28 -13.71 -10.50
CA ALA A 334 -22.15 -14.63 -11.64
C ALA A 334 -22.68 -16.03 -11.32
N TYR A 335 -22.45 -16.53 -10.12
CA TYR A 335 -23.03 -17.80 -9.67
C TYR A 335 -24.55 -17.74 -9.63
N LEU A 336 -25.16 -16.70 -9.05
CA LEU A 336 -26.62 -16.54 -9.01
C LEU A 336 -27.24 -16.46 -10.41
N THR A 337 -26.66 -15.67 -11.32
CA THR A 337 -27.14 -15.52 -12.70
C THR A 337 -27.02 -16.83 -13.50
N SER A 338 -25.85 -17.50 -13.38
CA SER A 338 -25.66 -18.82 -14.01
C SER A 338 -26.64 -19.88 -13.49
N LEU A 339 -26.97 -19.82 -12.20
CA LEU A 339 -27.91 -20.73 -11.58
C LEU A 339 -29.33 -20.45 -12.07
N ALA A 340 -29.71 -19.18 -12.22
CA ALA A 340 -30.98 -18.76 -12.79
C ALA A 340 -31.15 -19.28 -14.25
N GLU A 341 -30.13 -19.12 -15.07
CA GLU A 341 -30.09 -19.63 -16.44
C GLU A 341 -30.25 -21.13 -16.48
N LYS A 342 -29.50 -21.89 -15.65
CA LYS A 342 -29.61 -23.36 -15.55
C LYS A 342 -31.00 -23.84 -15.14
N LYS A 343 -31.70 -23.05 -14.33
CA LYS A 343 -33.07 -23.36 -13.87
C LYS A 343 -34.15 -22.81 -14.81
N GLY A 344 -33.78 -22.15 -15.90
CA GLY A 344 -34.71 -21.56 -16.87
C GLY A 344 -35.51 -20.37 -16.32
N ILE A 345 -34.99 -19.71 -15.27
CA ILE A 345 -35.61 -18.51 -14.70
C ILE A 345 -35.34 -17.34 -15.63
N GLN A 346 -36.38 -16.62 -15.98
CA GLN A 346 -36.27 -15.43 -16.82
C GLN A 346 -35.61 -14.30 -16.01
N THR A 347 -34.62 -13.63 -16.60
CA THR A 347 -33.85 -12.61 -15.90
C THR A 347 -34.38 -11.17 -16.09
N GLU A 348 -35.34 -10.97 -17.01
CA GLU A 348 -35.96 -9.65 -17.28
C GLU A 348 -36.58 -8.99 -16.05
N PRO A 349 -37.23 -9.72 -15.12
CA PRO A 349 -37.77 -9.12 -13.91
C PRO A 349 -36.68 -8.60 -12.94
N TYR A 350 -35.44 -9.04 -13.10
CA TYR A 350 -34.29 -8.76 -12.21
C TYR A 350 -33.28 -7.81 -12.87
N LYS A 351 -33.78 -6.84 -13.64
CA LYS A 351 -32.94 -5.95 -14.45
C LYS A 351 -31.87 -5.21 -13.62
N ASN A 352 -32.26 -4.62 -12.48
CA ASN A 352 -31.29 -3.88 -11.65
C ASN A 352 -30.23 -4.80 -11.06
N LEU A 353 -30.57 -6.02 -10.70
CA LEU A 353 -29.61 -7.04 -10.23
C LEU A 353 -28.63 -7.43 -11.34
N ILE A 354 -29.12 -7.65 -12.56
CA ILE A 354 -28.28 -8.00 -13.71
C ILE A 354 -27.34 -6.85 -14.07
N ASP A 355 -27.87 -5.61 -14.15
CA ASP A 355 -27.07 -4.41 -14.42
C ASP A 355 -26.03 -4.19 -13.30
N PHE A 356 -26.39 -4.45 -12.04
CA PHE A 356 -25.46 -4.40 -10.91
C PHE A 356 -24.38 -5.47 -11.00
N SER A 357 -24.72 -6.71 -11.35
CA SER A 357 -23.74 -7.79 -11.56
C SER A 357 -22.75 -7.43 -12.68
N ARG A 358 -23.25 -6.86 -13.79
CA ARG A 358 -22.42 -6.36 -14.88
C ARG A 358 -21.53 -5.22 -14.45
N TYR A 359 -22.08 -4.22 -13.74
CA TYR A 359 -21.34 -3.11 -13.18
C TYR A 359 -20.15 -3.57 -12.34
N ILE A 360 -20.37 -4.47 -11.37
CA ILE A 360 -19.31 -4.99 -10.53
C ILE A 360 -18.25 -5.73 -11.35
N THR A 361 -18.70 -6.57 -12.28
CA THR A 361 -17.80 -7.35 -13.14
C THR A 361 -16.87 -6.43 -13.94
N ILE A 362 -17.40 -5.38 -14.55
CA ILE A 362 -16.62 -4.43 -15.30
C ILE A 362 -15.69 -3.66 -14.36
N TYR A 363 -16.22 -3.16 -13.24
CA TYR A 363 -15.49 -2.38 -12.27
C TYR A 363 -14.30 -3.14 -11.67
N GLU A 364 -14.50 -4.39 -11.21
CA GLU A 364 -13.44 -5.23 -10.68
C GLU A 364 -12.40 -5.64 -11.73
N SER A 365 -12.76 -5.59 -13.02
CA SER A 365 -11.86 -5.92 -14.13
C SER A 365 -10.93 -4.78 -14.54
N VAL A 366 -11.15 -3.56 -14.04
CA VAL A 366 -10.31 -2.39 -14.37
C VAL A 366 -8.92 -2.54 -13.74
N ARG A 367 -7.91 -2.52 -14.57
CA ARG A 367 -6.50 -2.52 -14.14
C ARG A 367 -6.04 -1.08 -13.98
N LEU A 368 -5.86 -0.67 -12.73
CA LEU A 368 -5.62 0.74 -12.37
C LEU A 368 -4.36 1.30 -13.01
N PHE A 369 -3.26 0.56 -13.01
CA PHE A 369 -2.00 1.00 -13.59
C PHE A 369 -2.13 1.28 -15.09
N GLU A 370 -2.79 0.37 -15.82
CA GLU A 370 -3.05 0.54 -17.24
C GLU A 370 -4.01 1.70 -17.52
N LEU A 371 -5.02 1.88 -16.67
CA LEU A 371 -5.95 3.00 -16.74
C LEU A 371 -5.21 4.35 -16.64
N TYR A 372 -4.33 4.51 -15.66
CA TYR A 372 -3.54 5.73 -15.52
C TYR A 372 -2.68 5.99 -16.75
N ARG A 373 -2.02 4.97 -17.26
CA ARG A 373 -1.22 5.08 -18.47
C ARG A 373 -2.05 5.51 -19.67
N GLU A 374 -3.24 4.92 -19.85
CA GLU A 374 -4.15 5.29 -20.96
C GLU A 374 -4.63 6.74 -20.84
N VAL A 375 -4.98 7.20 -19.65
CA VAL A 375 -5.40 8.58 -19.40
C VAL A 375 -4.26 9.57 -19.67
N GLU A 376 -3.03 9.26 -19.25
CA GLU A 376 -1.85 10.07 -19.56
C GLU A 376 -1.58 10.14 -21.08
N GLU A 377 -1.74 9.03 -21.80
CA GLU A 377 -1.60 9.00 -23.24
C GLU A 377 -2.66 9.86 -23.97
N ILE A 378 -3.91 9.80 -23.50
CA ILE A 378 -5.02 10.62 -24.01
C ILE A 378 -4.73 12.09 -23.76
N GLU A 379 -4.36 12.44 -22.53
CA GLU A 379 -3.99 13.79 -22.15
C GLU A 379 -2.81 14.33 -22.99
N GLY A 380 -1.79 13.49 -23.21
CA GLY A 380 -0.67 13.83 -24.09
C GLY A 380 -1.12 14.20 -25.51
N LYS A 381 -2.04 13.44 -26.11
CA LYS A 381 -2.61 13.75 -27.43
C LYS A 381 -3.42 15.06 -27.42
N ILE A 382 -4.17 15.31 -26.35
CA ILE A 382 -4.90 16.57 -26.18
C ILE A 382 -3.90 17.73 -26.10
N ARG A 383 -2.85 17.63 -25.29
CA ARG A 383 -1.80 18.65 -25.14
C ARG A 383 -1.12 18.96 -26.47
N GLU A 384 -0.71 17.94 -27.23
CA GLU A 384 -0.11 18.13 -28.55
C GLU A 384 -1.05 18.91 -29.50
N SER A 385 -2.36 18.70 -29.39
CA SER A 385 -3.37 19.42 -30.19
C SER A 385 -3.61 20.87 -29.71
N LEU A 386 -3.26 21.19 -28.45
CA LEU A 386 -3.45 22.51 -27.85
C LEU A 386 -2.25 23.44 -28.00
N TYR A 387 -1.04 22.92 -28.27
CA TYR A 387 0.14 23.76 -28.42
C TYR A 387 0.03 24.70 -29.61
N ARG A 388 0.27 25.98 -29.39
CA ARG A 388 0.26 27.04 -30.41
C ARG A 388 1.66 27.39 -30.88
N ASN A 389 2.67 27.08 -30.07
CA ASN A 389 4.07 27.41 -30.35
C ASN A 389 5.02 26.50 -29.57
N LEU A 390 6.31 26.58 -29.90
CA LEU A 390 7.37 25.77 -29.29
C LEU A 390 7.64 26.15 -27.84
N ASP A 391 7.34 27.38 -27.40
CA ASP A 391 7.55 27.82 -26.03
C ASP A 391 6.60 27.12 -25.05
N GLU A 392 5.33 26.94 -25.48
CA GLU A 392 4.34 26.18 -24.68
C GLU A 392 4.77 24.73 -24.49
N LYS A 393 5.24 24.10 -25.58
CA LYS A 393 5.71 22.71 -25.54
C LYS A 393 6.99 22.58 -24.70
N ALA A 394 7.97 23.46 -24.89
CA ALA A 394 9.21 23.44 -24.12
C ALA A 394 8.97 23.65 -22.62
N LEU A 395 8.06 24.55 -22.24
CA LEU A 395 7.71 24.77 -20.83
C LEU A 395 7.09 23.51 -20.21
N TYR A 396 6.18 22.84 -20.93
CA TYR A 396 5.60 21.59 -20.47
C TYR A 396 6.64 20.47 -20.30
N GLU A 397 7.52 20.28 -21.28
CA GLU A 397 8.57 19.27 -21.24
C GLU A 397 9.51 19.51 -20.04
N MET A 398 9.93 20.77 -19.84
CA MET A 398 10.79 21.14 -18.71
C MET A 398 10.10 20.93 -17.35
N SER A 399 8.85 21.36 -17.21
CA SER A 399 8.11 21.20 -15.97
C SER A 399 7.76 19.73 -15.68
N SER A 400 7.41 18.95 -16.72
CA SER A 400 7.13 17.52 -16.59
C SER A 400 8.39 16.74 -16.15
N LEU A 401 9.56 17.07 -16.71
CA LEU A 401 10.80 16.46 -16.27
C LEU A 401 11.17 16.87 -14.84
N ALA A 402 10.99 18.14 -14.47
CA ALA A 402 11.22 18.58 -13.11
C ALA A 402 10.31 17.85 -12.09
N ALA A 403 9.04 17.61 -12.42
CA ALA A 403 8.12 16.83 -11.60
C ALA A 403 8.55 15.34 -11.48
N LEU A 404 9.07 14.75 -12.55
CA LEU A 404 9.64 13.40 -12.48
C LEU A 404 10.91 13.34 -11.64
N LEU A 405 11.76 14.39 -11.70
CA LEU A 405 12.94 14.48 -10.84
C LEU A 405 12.57 14.66 -9.35
N GLU A 406 11.46 15.34 -9.04
CA GLU A 406 10.95 15.42 -7.66
C GLU A 406 10.64 14.02 -7.12
N LYS A 407 9.92 13.20 -7.87
CA LYS A 407 9.65 11.80 -7.52
C LYS A 407 10.93 10.95 -7.46
N LEU A 408 11.89 11.20 -8.36
CA LEU A 408 13.18 10.52 -8.35
C LEU A 408 13.92 10.77 -7.02
N TYR A 409 13.99 12.03 -6.58
CA TYR A 409 14.64 12.40 -5.32
C TYR A 409 13.84 12.06 -4.07
N SER A 410 12.56 11.76 -4.23
CA SER A 410 11.70 11.24 -3.16
C SER A 410 11.72 9.73 -3.04
N ALA A 411 12.34 9.01 -3.99
CA ALA A 411 12.27 7.56 -4.15
C ALA A 411 10.82 7.06 -4.38
N GLU A 412 10.02 7.81 -5.14
CA GLU A 412 8.59 7.57 -5.37
C GLU A 412 8.23 7.25 -6.84
N LEU A 413 9.24 7.03 -7.71
CA LEU A 413 8.99 6.65 -9.10
C LEU A 413 8.47 5.21 -9.18
N ASN A 414 7.48 5.00 -10.03
CA ASN A 414 7.15 3.66 -10.51
C ASN A 414 8.06 3.25 -11.70
N THR A 415 7.94 2.01 -12.15
CA THR A 415 8.77 1.45 -13.21
C THR A 415 8.65 2.21 -14.55
N ALA A 416 7.43 2.64 -14.92
CA ALA A 416 7.19 3.40 -16.15
C ALA A 416 7.80 4.82 -16.07
N GLU A 417 7.62 5.49 -14.93
CA GLU A 417 8.21 6.81 -14.67
C GLU A 417 9.74 6.75 -14.65
N PHE A 418 10.32 5.71 -14.04
CA PHE A 418 11.78 5.53 -14.06
C PHE A 418 12.31 5.31 -15.48
N LYS A 419 11.61 4.50 -16.30
CA LYS A 419 11.95 4.36 -17.72
C LYS A 419 11.93 5.71 -18.43
N ARG A 420 10.91 6.53 -18.19
CA ARG A 420 10.80 7.88 -18.76
C ARG A 420 11.94 8.80 -18.29
N VAL A 421 12.33 8.73 -17.01
CA VAL A 421 13.50 9.46 -16.52
C VAL A 421 14.77 9.00 -17.26
N LYS A 422 15.01 7.71 -17.44
CA LYS A 422 16.16 7.19 -18.20
C LYS A 422 16.22 7.74 -19.62
N GLU A 423 15.06 7.89 -20.27
CA GLU A 423 14.96 8.39 -21.65
C GLU A 423 15.11 9.91 -21.74
N THR A 424 14.76 10.67 -20.70
CA THR A 424 14.63 12.13 -20.77
C THR A 424 15.60 12.92 -19.90
N GLN A 425 16.28 12.28 -18.91
CA GLN A 425 17.13 12.97 -17.94
C GLN A 425 18.22 13.86 -18.56
N GLN A 426 18.76 13.46 -19.72
CA GLN A 426 19.76 14.26 -20.45
C GLN A 426 19.22 15.62 -20.96
N ASN A 427 17.88 15.77 -20.97
CA ASN A 427 17.24 17.03 -21.34
C ASN A 427 17.24 18.03 -20.17
N PHE A 428 17.55 17.59 -18.93
CA PHE A 428 17.73 18.47 -17.78
C PHE A 428 19.10 19.15 -17.85
N ASP A 429 19.17 20.21 -18.64
CA ASP A 429 20.37 21.01 -18.84
C ASP A 429 20.22 22.33 -18.06
N PRO A 430 21.04 22.57 -17.02
CA PRO A 430 20.98 23.79 -16.20
C PRO A 430 21.07 25.10 -17.00
N GLU A 431 21.89 25.14 -18.05
CA GLU A 431 22.03 26.33 -18.88
C GLU A 431 20.79 26.60 -19.73
N LYS A 432 20.24 25.56 -20.35
CA LYS A 432 18.99 25.65 -21.12
C LYS A 432 17.84 26.10 -20.23
N TYR A 433 17.69 25.50 -19.06
CA TYR A 433 16.66 25.87 -18.08
C TYR A 433 16.81 27.32 -17.63
N SER A 434 18.02 27.73 -17.24
CA SER A 434 18.32 29.10 -16.83
C SER A 434 18.04 30.11 -17.94
N THR A 435 18.47 29.82 -19.17
CA THR A 435 18.25 30.69 -20.33
C THR A 435 16.77 30.82 -20.64
N PHE A 436 16.04 29.70 -20.71
CA PHE A 436 14.59 29.70 -20.93
C PHE A 436 13.86 30.56 -19.88
N ILE A 437 14.13 30.32 -18.60
CA ILE A 437 13.48 31.07 -17.50
C ILE A 437 13.78 32.58 -17.66
N LYS A 438 15.03 32.96 -17.84
CA LYS A 438 15.43 34.37 -17.97
C LYS A 438 14.74 35.05 -19.17
N GLU A 439 14.76 34.41 -20.33
CA GLU A 439 14.15 34.95 -21.55
C GLU A 439 12.62 35.09 -21.41
N LYS A 440 11.93 34.07 -20.85
CA LYS A 440 10.47 34.12 -20.74
C LYS A 440 10.04 35.08 -19.63
N CYS A 441 10.74 35.11 -18.50
CA CYS A 441 10.48 36.09 -17.45
C CYS A 441 10.68 37.54 -17.95
N ALA A 442 11.76 37.82 -18.67
CA ALA A 442 12.00 39.14 -19.26
C ALA A 442 10.92 39.53 -20.29
N ARG A 443 10.55 38.57 -21.17
CA ARG A 443 9.57 38.81 -22.23
C ARG A 443 8.17 39.06 -21.72
N TYR A 444 7.75 38.35 -20.67
CA TYR A 444 6.37 38.37 -20.17
C TYR A 444 6.21 39.14 -18.85
N GLY A 445 7.27 39.76 -18.35
CA GLY A 445 7.22 40.55 -17.11
C GLY A 445 6.99 39.68 -15.86
N VAL A 446 7.44 38.44 -15.85
CA VAL A 446 7.37 37.54 -14.71
C VAL A 446 8.62 37.73 -13.85
N MET A 447 8.43 37.81 -12.53
CA MET A 447 9.57 37.85 -11.61
C MET A 447 10.28 36.50 -11.58
N ILE A 448 11.62 36.54 -11.57
CA ILE A 448 12.42 35.34 -11.33
C ILE A 448 12.40 35.05 -9.83
N THR A 449 11.92 33.88 -9.46
CA THR A 449 11.97 33.41 -8.08
C THR A 449 13.38 32.91 -7.72
N SER A 450 13.68 32.87 -6.45
CA SER A 450 14.92 32.29 -5.91
C SER A 450 14.59 30.99 -5.15
N GLY A 451 15.61 30.26 -4.76
CA GLY A 451 15.42 29.08 -3.89
C GLY A 451 15.55 27.74 -4.62
N TYR A 452 16.12 27.73 -5.83
CA TYR A 452 16.52 26.50 -6.54
C TYR A 452 17.95 26.62 -7.10
N ASP A 453 18.64 25.50 -7.16
CA ASP A 453 19.96 25.37 -7.77
C ASP A 453 19.94 24.29 -8.86
N LEU A 454 19.87 24.72 -10.12
CA LEU A 454 19.80 23.84 -11.28
C LEU A 454 21.05 22.96 -11.43
N SER A 455 22.23 23.50 -11.06
CA SER A 455 23.49 22.76 -11.17
C SER A 455 23.59 21.68 -10.11
N GLU A 456 23.11 21.95 -8.92
CA GLU A 456 23.06 20.94 -7.85
C GLU A 456 22.03 19.86 -8.16
N LEU A 457 20.85 20.24 -8.66
CA LEU A 457 19.85 19.27 -9.14
C LEU A 457 20.47 18.36 -10.20
N SER A 458 21.11 18.91 -11.23
CA SER A 458 21.70 18.11 -12.30
C SER A 458 22.77 17.12 -11.80
N ARG A 459 23.59 17.52 -10.83
CA ARG A 459 24.65 16.66 -10.26
C ARG A 459 24.10 15.47 -9.47
N GLY A 460 22.93 15.62 -8.85
CA GLY A 460 22.31 14.58 -8.03
C GLY A 460 21.57 13.50 -8.83
N ILE A 461 21.20 13.76 -10.09
CA ILE A 461 20.34 12.86 -10.89
C ILE A 461 20.92 11.44 -10.96
N GLN A 462 22.20 11.31 -11.31
CA GLN A 462 22.81 10.00 -11.51
C GLN A 462 22.79 9.16 -10.21
N GLY A 463 23.13 9.77 -9.06
CA GLY A 463 23.10 9.06 -7.79
C GLY A 463 21.71 8.55 -7.39
N ALA A 464 20.67 9.34 -7.69
CA ALA A 464 19.30 8.92 -7.46
C ALA A 464 18.83 7.84 -8.47
N MET A 465 19.30 7.90 -9.72
CA MET A 465 19.04 6.86 -10.73
C MET A 465 19.71 5.53 -10.41
N ASP A 466 20.87 5.55 -9.75
CA ASP A 466 21.60 4.34 -9.37
C ASP A 466 20.76 3.46 -8.43
N PHE A 467 20.00 4.05 -7.50
CA PHE A 467 19.05 3.35 -6.63
C PHE A 467 18.08 2.48 -7.42
N TYR A 468 17.40 3.07 -8.40
CA TYR A 468 16.43 2.34 -9.24
C TYR A 468 17.08 1.33 -10.18
N SER A 469 18.26 1.67 -10.70
CA SER A 469 19.02 0.76 -11.58
C SER A 469 19.50 -0.49 -10.81
N ASP A 470 19.86 -0.34 -9.55
CA ASP A 470 20.26 -1.45 -8.70
C ASP A 470 19.02 -2.27 -8.27
N ALA A 471 17.87 -1.62 -8.00
CA ALA A 471 16.60 -2.31 -7.78
C ALA A 471 16.18 -3.16 -9.00
N GLU A 472 16.35 -2.67 -10.24
CA GLU A 472 16.12 -3.48 -11.44
C GLU A 472 17.05 -4.71 -11.53
N LYS A 473 18.33 -4.59 -11.13
CA LYS A 473 19.27 -5.74 -11.10
C LYS A 473 18.89 -6.75 -10.02
N ARG A 474 18.38 -6.29 -8.88
CA ARG A 474 17.88 -7.16 -7.79
C ARG A 474 16.75 -8.06 -8.29
N ASN A 475 15.85 -7.63 -9.17
CA ASN A 475 14.82 -8.48 -9.76
C ASN A 475 15.38 -9.76 -10.38
N ALA A 476 16.45 -9.63 -11.15
CA ALA A 476 17.08 -10.79 -11.80
C ALA A 476 17.79 -11.70 -10.78
N ALA A 477 18.38 -11.14 -9.74
CA ALA A 477 19.01 -11.88 -8.66
C ALA A 477 17.98 -12.65 -7.83
N MET A 478 16.93 -11.97 -7.36
CA MET A 478 15.86 -12.57 -6.56
C MET A 478 15.19 -13.73 -7.30
N LEU A 479 14.78 -13.55 -8.56
CA LEU A 479 14.17 -14.63 -9.34
C LEU A 479 15.14 -15.80 -9.56
N ARG A 480 16.40 -15.52 -9.88
CA ARG A 480 17.42 -16.56 -10.04
C ARG A 480 17.64 -17.37 -8.77
N ASN A 481 17.76 -16.69 -7.63
CA ASN A 481 18.01 -17.33 -6.34
C ASN A 481 16.77 -18.13 -5.88
N THR A 482 15.55 -17.61 -6.07
CA THR A 482 14.30 -18.33 -5.84
C THR A 482 14.27 -19.65 -6.62
N LEU A 483 14.48 -19.59 -7.94
CA LEU A 483 14.44 -20.78 -8.79
C LEU A 483 15.56 -21.79 -8.46
N ALA A 484 16.77 -21.30 -8.16
CA ALA A 484 17.89 -22.16 -7.77
C ALA A 484 17.57 -22.91 -6.47
N LYS A 485 17.01 -22.22 -5.48
CA LYS A 485 16.64 -22.83 -4.20
C LYS A 485 15.47 -23.78 -4.34
N MET A 486 14.42 -23.43 -5.08
CA MET A 486 13.31 -24.35 -5.40
C MET A 486 13.80 -25.67 -5.96
N ARG A 487 14.73 -25.62 -6.93
CA ARG A 487 15.30 -26.83 -7.56
C ARG A 487 16.17 -27.64 -6.60
N ALA A 488 16.94 -26.96 -5.76
CA ALA A 488 17.78 -27.62 -4.76
C ALA A 488 16.94 -28.37 -3.71
N GLU A 489 15.79 -27.83 -3.34
CA GLU A 489 14.86 -28.44 -2.39
C GLU A 489 13.78 -29.34 -3.06
N GLY A 490 13.80 -29.45 -4.40
CA GLY A 490 12.80 -30.23 -5.14
C GLY A 490 11.39 -29.64 -5.07
N LYS A 491 11.24 -28.33 -4.81
CA LYS A 491 9.95 -27.67 -4.68
C LYS A 491 9.46 -27.14 -6.03
N SER A 492 8.19 -27.36 -6.34
CA SER A 492 7.55 -26.92 -7.59
C SER A 492 6.76 -25.61 -7.45
N VAL A 493 6.45 -25.19 -6.21
CA VAL A 493 5.70 -23.98 -5.89
C VAL A 493 6.46 -23.17 -4.84
N ALA A 494 6.52 -21.86 -5.02
CA ALA A 494 7.08 -20.93 -4.05
C ALA A 494 6.14 -19.73 -3.85
N ALA A 495 6.05 -19.20 -2.63
CA ALA A 495 5.63 -17.83 -2.40
C ALA A 495 6.88 -16.93 -2.48
N LEU A 496 6.83 -15.89 -3.30
CA LEU A 496 7.88 -14.86 -3.41
C LEU A 496 7.31 -13.54 -2.92
N ILE A 497 7.79 -13.06 -1.77
CA ILE A 497 7.32 -11.83 -1.12
C ILE A 497 8.31 -10.73 -1.42
N THR A 498 7.88 -9.69 -2.14
CA THR A 498 8.72 -8.52 -2.46
C THR A 498 7.90 -7.23 -2.47
N GLY A 499 8.58 -6.10 -2.31
CA GLY A 499 7.95 -4.79 -2.45
C GLY A 499 7.33 -4.57 -3.83
N GLY A 500 6.26 -3.79 -3.89
CA GLY A 500 5.47 -3.57 -5.11
C GLY A 500 6.28 -3.01 -6.30
N TYR A 501 7.38 -2.29 -6.05
CA TYR A 501 8.26 -1.80 -7.12
C TYR A 501 8.85 -2.93 -7.99
N HIS A 502 9.10 -4.10 -7.40
CA HIS A 502 9.72 -5.24 -8.08
C HIS A 502 8.75 -6.00 -9.00
N THR A 503 7.45 -5.78 -8.88
CA THR A 503 6.40 -6.56 -9.56
C THR A 503 6.57 -6.59 -11.07
N ASP A 504 6.66 -5.43 -11.73
CA ASP A 504 6.77 -5.36 -13.19
C ASP A 504 8.05 -6.02 -13.73
N GLY A 505 9.15 -5.82 -13.01
CA GLY A 505 10.43 -6.43 -13.36
C GLY A 505 10.40 -7.95 -13.22
N LEU A 506 9.87 -8.45 -12.10
CA LEU A 506 9.75 -9.88 -11.82
C LEU A 506 8.78 -10.56 -12.78
N THR A 507 7.58 -9.98 -13.01
CA THR A 507 6.59 -10.56 -13.95
C THR A 507 7.13 -10.59 -15.38
N THR A 508 7.85 -9.57 -15.82
CA THR A 508 8.52 -9.56 -17.12
C THR A 508 9.53 -10.71 -17.24
N LEU A 509 10.36 -10.92 -16.22
CA LEU A 509 11.34 -12.00 -16.19
C LEU A 509 10.67 -13.37 -16.12
N MET A 510 9.59 -13.54 -15.35
CA MET A 510 8.82 -14.78 -15.28
C MET A 510 8.17 -15.12 -16.63
N LYS A 511 7.59 -14.13 -17.32
CA LYS A 511 7.05 -14.29 -18.69
C LYS A 511 8.13 -14.72 -19.68
N GLN A 512 9.30 -14.08 -19.66
CA GLN A 512 10.43 -14.43 -20.52
C GLN A 512 10.92 -15.87 -20.28
N LYS A 513 10.92 -16.32 -19.03
CA LYS A 513 11.30 -17.69 -18.65
C LYS A 513 10.16 -18.70 -18.82
N LYS A 514 8.99 -18.28 -19.22
CA LYS A 514 7.78 -19.13 -19.38
C LYS A 514 7.41 -19.88 -18.10
N LEU A 515 7.57 -19.22 -16.95
CA LEU A 515 7.15 -19.75 -15.66
C LEU A 515 5.64 -19.59 -15.47
N SER A 516 5.03 -20.45 -14.66
CA SER A 516 3.72 -20.20 -14.12
C SER A 516 3.84 -19.20 -12.98
N TYR A 517 2.96 -18.18 -12.94
CA TYR A 517 2.94 -17.25 -11.83
C TYR A 517 1.56 -16.65 -11.57
N LEU A 518 1.36 -16.23 -10.34
CA LEU A 518 0.21 -15.44 -9.89
C LEU A 518 0.73 -14.27 -9.07
N VAL A 519 0.37 -13.04 -9.45
CA VAL A 519 0.64 -11.85 -8.65
C VAL A 519 -0.53 -11.60 -7.72
N VAL A 520 -0.23 -11.44 -6.45
CA VAL A 520 -1.22 -11.29 -5.38
C VAL A 520 -0.96 -10.00 -4.61
N GLU A 521 -1.99 -9.16 -4.54
CA GLU A 521 -2.00 -7.92 -3.78
C GLU A 521 -2.76 -8.15 -2.47
N PRO A 522 -2.10 -8.12 -1.30
CA PRO A 522 -2.78 -8.28 -0.03
C PRO A 522 -3.75 -7.13 0.20
N LYS A 523 -4.91 -7.43 0.77
CA LYS A 523 -5.84 -6.39 1.23
C LYS A 523 -5.37 -5.84 2.57
N PHE A 524 -5.35 -4.54 2.68
CA PHE A 524 -5.04 -3.85 3.93
C PHE A 524 -5.90 -2.60 4.06
N GLU A 525 -6.13 -2.20 5.29
CA GLU A 525 -6.84 -0.97 5.63
C GLU A 525 -5.82 0.11 6.01
N ASP A 526 -6.20 1.37 5.84
CA ASP A 526 -5.41 2.48 6.39
C ASP A 526 -5.33 2.32 7.91
N GLY A 527 -4.14 2.15 8.42
CA GLY A 527 -3.92 1.81 9.80
C GLY A 527 -2.56 2.29 10.32
N LYS A 528 -2.06 1.60 11.33
CA LYS A 528 -0.77 1.87 11.95
C LYS A 528 0.37 1.61 10.95
N GLU A 529 1.14 2.65 10.62
CA GLU A 529 2.38 2.51 9.87
C GLU A 529 3.50 1.97 10.77
N ARG A 530 4.34 1.12 10.19
CA ARG A 530 5.56 0.60 10.82
C ARG A 530 6.72 1.58 10.59
N PRO A 531 7.70 1.69 11.49
CA PRO A 531 8.85 2.58 11.33
C PRO A 531 9.89 2.05 10.32
N TYR A 532 9.48 1.41 9.24
CA TYR A 532 10.31 0.72 8.26
C TYR A 532 11.38 1.63 7.62
N ILE A 533 11.00 2.86 7.20
CA ILE A 533 11.94 3.83 6.63
C ILE A 533 12.99 4.28 7.66
N ALA A 534 12.59 4.44 8.92
CA ALA A 534 13.51 4.82 10.00
C ALA A 534 14.57 3.72 10.23
N ILE A 535 14.17 2.45 10.14
CA ILE A 535 15.09 1.31 10.25
C ILE A 535 16.06 1.27 9.07
N LEU A 536 15.56 1.35 7.84
CA LEU A 536 16.42 1.34 6.64
C LEU A 536 17.43 2.49 6.61
N THR A 537 17.06 3.65 7.14
CA THR A 537 17.93 4.84 7.18
C THR A 537 18.79 4.91 8.43
N ASN A 538 18.69 3.91 9.30
CA ASN A 538 19.38 3.90 10.60
C ASN A 538 19.08 5.18 11.43
N LYS A 539 17.91 5.76 11.25
CA LYS A 539 17.47 6.94 11.97
C LYS A 539 16.94 6.52 13.32
N LYS A 540 17.69 6.84 14.33
CA LYS A 540 17.24 6.71 15.72
C LYS A 540 16.12 7.71 15.99
N LYS A 541 15.15 7.30 16.82
CA LYS A 541 14.14 8.24 17.31
C LYS A 541 14.83 9.34 18.12
N PRO A 542 14.38 10.60 18.06
CA PRO A 542 15.07 11.71 18.74
C PRO A 542 15.36 11.49 20.23
N TYR A 543 14.49 10.75 20.92
CA TYR A 543 14.71 10.40 22.33
C TYR A 543 15.77 9.30 22.51
N GLU A 544 15.97 8.40 21.55
CA GLU A 544 17.00 7.36 21.58
C GLU A 544 18.39 7.96 21.42
N GLU A 545 18.56 8.93 20.52
CA GLU A 545 19.81 9.71 20.37
C GLU A 545 20.18 10.45 21.68
N LEU A 546 19.14 10.98 22.36
CA LEU A 546 19.33 11.65 23.63
C LEU A 546 19.67 10.67 24.77
N LEU A 547 19.11 9.44 24.75
CA LEU A 547 19.46 8.38 25.69
C LEU A 547 20.91 7.94 25.57
N GLU A 548 21.38 7.67 24.34
CA GLU A 548 22.78 7.28 24.08
C GLU A 548 23.77 8.39 24.45
N ALA A 549 23.40 9.65 24.23
CA ALA A 549 24.19 10.79 24.67
C ALA A 549 24.17 11.02 26.19
N GLY A 550 23.55 10.14 26.98
CA GLY A 550 23.42 10.28 28.44
C GLY A 550 22.50 11.43 28.89
N ARG A 551 21.70 11.98 27.99
CA ARG A 551 20.82 13.13 28.25
C ARG A 551 19.43 12.69 28.68
N TYR A 552 19.33 11.79 29.65
CA TYR A 552 18.11 11.08 30.08
C TYR A 552 16.89 11.97 30.33
N LYS A 553 17.07 13.14 30.99
CA LYS A 553 15.96 14.08 31.23
C LYS A 553 15.37 14.66 29.96
N LEU A 554 16.22 14.92 28.95
CA LEU A 554 15.78 15.43 27.64
C LEU A 554 15.17 14.32 26.81
N ALA A 555 15.72 13.11 26.87
CA ALA A 555 15.17 11.92 26.22
C ALA A 555 13.76 11.61 26.73
N ILE A 556 13.56 11.60 28.03
CA ILE A 556 12.24 11.41 28.65
C ILE A 556 11.26 12.50 28.20
N LYS A 557 11.71 13.76 28.17
CA LYS A 557 10.87 14.87 27.71
C LYS A 557 10.48 14.74 26.26
N GLN A 558 11.42 14.38 25.39
CA GLN A 558 11.17 14.17 23.95
C GLN A 558 10.23 12.98 23.73
N PHE A 559 10.47 11.88 24.43
CA PHE A 559 9.60 10.72 24.40
C PHE A 559 8.14 11.06 24.75
N PHE A 560 7.90 11.83 25.81
CA PHE A 560 6.55 12.28 26.19
C PHE A 560 5.90 13.25 25.19
N CYS A 561 6.69 13.86 24.31
CA CYS A 561 6.16 14.68 23.23
C CYS A 561 5.66 13.83 22.05
N ASP A 562 6.28 12.68 21.81
CA ASP A 562 6.15 11.91 20.59
C ASP A 562 5.42 10.55 20.80
N CYS A 563 5.19 10.08 22.06
CA CYS A 563 4.67 8.75 22.27
C CYS A 563 3.13 8.65 22.31
N ASP A 564 2.63 7.55 21.79
CA ASP A 564 1.29 7.02 22.05
C ASP A 564 1.27 6.11 23.29
N LEU A 565 0.08 5.55 23.63
CA LEU A 565 -0.09 4.70 24.81
C LEU A 565 0.74 3.41 24.77
N ASP A 566 0.97 2.86 23.59
CA ASP A 566 1.71 1.60 23.42
C ASP A 566 3.22 1.84 23.51
N GLY A 567 3.72 2.91 22.88
CA GLY A 567 5.09 3.36 23.09
C GLY A 567 5.40 3.68 24.54
N LEU A 568 4.42 4.25 25.28
CA LEU A 568 4.55 4.50 26.71
C LEU A 568 4.71 3.20 27.51
N ARG A 569 3.85 2.19 27.26
CA ARG A 569 3.92 0.88 27.92
C ARG A 569 5.28 0.23 27.74
N LEU A 570 5.78 0.24 26.52
CA LEU A 570 7.05 -0.36 26.16
C LEU A 570 8.23 0.32 26.85
N THR A 571 8.35 1.64 26.70
CA THR A 571 9.52 2.38 27.19
C THR A 571 9.54 2.44 28.73
N PHE A 572 8.38 2.59 29.35
CA PHE A 572 8.30 2.50 30.81
C PHE A 572 8.56 1.08 31.31
N GLY A 573 8.16 0.05 30.53
CA GLY A 573 8.49 -1.34 30.82
C GLY A 573 9.99 -1.58 30.89
N ARG A 574 10.76 -1.09 29.90
CA ARG A 574 12.23 -1.15 29.92
C ARG A 574 12.83 -0.39 31.10
N ALA A 575 12.34 0.81 31.38
CA ALA A 575 12.80 1.60 32.53
C ALA A 575 12.54 0.89 33.88
N VAL A 576 11.44 0.15 34.00
CA VAL A 576 11.15 -0.69 35.19
C VAL A 576 12.13 -1.86 35.30
N ASP A 577 12.50 -2.49 34.19
CA ASP A 577 13.47 -3.59 34.20
C ASP A 577 14.85 -3.11 34.61
N ASP A 578 15.30 -1.97 34.06
CA ASP A 578 16.60 -1.38 34.40
C ASP A 578 16.64 -0.89 35.86
N ALA A 579 15.58 -0.25 36.35
CA ALA A 579 15.47 0.12 37.75
C ALA A 579 15.59 -1.10 38.69
N ARG A 580 15.05 -2.26 38.28
CA ARG A 580 15.18 -3.49 39.05
C ARG A 580 16.59 -4.07 39.02
N LYS A 581 17.28 -4.01 37.89
CA LYS A 581 18.68 -4.44 37.79
C LYS A 581 19.61 -3.57 38.62
N THR A 582 19.34 -2.28 38.69
CA THR A 582 20.14 -1.31 39.46
C THR A 582 19.71 -1.17 40.93
N GLY A 583 18.60 -1.81 41.32
CA GLY A 583 18.05 -1.74 42.68
C GLY A 583 17.31 -0.42 42.96
N GLU A 584 16.93 0.34 41.95
CA GLU A 584 16.14 1.56 42.10
C GLU A 584 14.67 1.26 42.47
N ASP A 585 14.04 2.18 43.22
CA ASP A 585 12.63 2.05 43.59
C ASP A 585 11.71 2.35 42.39
N VAL A 586 11.02 1.30 41.91
CA VAL A 586 10.09 1.39 40.79
C VAL A 586 8.93 2.34 41.03
N ASN A 587 8.49 2.53 42.30
CA ASN A 587 7.43 3.50 42.61
C ASN A 587 7.97 4.94 42.49
N LEU A 588 9.20 5.17 42.93
CA LEU A 588 9.86 6.45 42.73
C LEU A 588 10.09 6.75 41.27
N LEU A 589 10.45 5.75 40.44
CA LEU A 589 10.53 5.87 39.00
C LEU A 589 9.18 6.30 38.42
N LYS A 590 8.07 5.65 38.78
CA LYS A 590 6.71 6.02 38.34
C LYS A 590 6.39 7.48 38.70
N GLU A 591 6.64 7.87 39.95
CA GLU A 591 6.38 9.25 40.39
C GLU A 591 7.18 10.29 39.63
N ASN A 592 8.43 9.98 39.31
CA ASN A 592 9.30 10.84 38.51
C ASN A 592 8.75 10.99 37.07
N TRP A 593 8.32 9.91 36.44
CA TRP A 593 7.71 9.93 35.11
C TRP A 593 6.40 10.72 35.09
N CYS A 594 5.51 10.53 36.05
CA CYS A 594 4.28 11.32 36.18
C CYS A 594 4.55 12.81 36.39
N ARG A 595 5.60 13.16 37.15
CA ARG A 595 6.00 14.55 37.40
C ARG A 595 6.51 15.21 36.13
N GLU A 596 7.36 14.54 35.36
CA GLU A 596 7.91 15.07 34.11
C GLU A 596 6.82 15.17 33.02
N TYR A 597 5.89 14.21 32.97
CA TYR A 597 4.74 14.30 32.07
C TYR A 597 3.86 15.51 32.35
N LYS A 598 3.50 15.76 33.62
CA LYS A 598 2.74 16.95 34.03
C LYS A 598 3.45 18.26 33.64
N LYS A 599 4.75 18.37 33.90
CA LYS A 599 5.54 19.54 33.47
C LYS A 599 5.51 19.77 31.96
N THR A 600 5.51 18.70 31.18
CA THR A 600 5.46 18.77 29.72
C THR A 600 4.08 19.24 29.26
N GLN A 601 3.01 18.79 29.88
CA GLN A 601 1.63 19.25 29.59
C GLN A 601 1.43 20.73 29.94
N ASP A 602 1.93 21.18 31.09
CA ASP A 602 1.86 22.57 31.51
C ASP A 602 2.64 23.49 30.55
N SER A 603 3.78 23.04 30.04
CA SER A 603 4.58 23.75 29.02
C SER A 603 3.88 23.80 27.65
N LYS A 604 3.14 22.75 27.27
CA LYS A 604 2.34 22.72 26.03
C LYS A 604 1.12 23.63 26.10
N SER A 605 0.53 23.83 27.27
CA SER A 605 -0.62 24.73 27.44
C SER A 605 -0.26 26.19 27.20
N SER A 606 0.98 26.58 27.45
CA SER A 606 1.50 27.94 27.18
C SER A 606 1.91 28.17 25.72
N LEU A 607 2.14 27.14 24.91
CA LEU A 607 2.56 27.21 23.51
C LEU A 607 1.45 26.94 22.49
N ARG A 608 0.25 26.45 22.91
CA ARG A 608 -0.86 26.13 22.03
C ARG A 608 -1.68 27.36 21.64
N LYS A 609 -1.14 28.17 20.72
CA LYS A 609 -1.95 29.05 19.83
C LYS A 609 -1.83 28.69 18.34
N ALA A 610 -1.17 27.60 17.97
CA ALA A 610 -1.13 27.12 16.57
C ALA A 610 -0.92 25.61 16.53
N GLU A 611 -1.88 24.92 15.91
CA GLU A 611 -1.80 23.66 15.20
C GLU A 611 -1.21 22.40 15.88
N THR A 612 -2.06 21.41 16.17
CA THR A 612 -2.10 20.04 15.60
C THR A 612 -3.01 19.14 16.41
N LYS A 613 -3.84 18.36 15.71
CA LYS A 613 -4.82 17.39 16.25
C LYS A 613 -4.16 16.06 16.62
N ASN A 614 -3.25 16.02 17.56
CA ASN A 614 -2.94 14.75 18.22
C ASN A 614 -3.65 14.74 19.59
N LYS A 615 -4.49 13.73 19.82
CA LYS A 615 -5.10 13.47 21.13
C LYS A 615 -3.97 13.31 22.14
N SER A 616 -3.75 14.32 22.99
CA SER A 616 -2.84 14.18 24.12
C SER A 616 -3.47 13.20 25.12
N ILE A 617 -2.71 12.19 25.51
CA ILE A 617 -3.04 11.27 26.62
C ILE A 617 -3.36 12.12 27.86
N SER A 618 -4.42 11.81 28.57
CA SER A 618 -4.73 12.49 29.84
C SER A 618 -3.73 12.08 30.92
N SER A 619 -3.51 12.94 31.92
CA SER A 619 -2.63 12.60 33.04
C SER A 619 -3.11 11.36 33.82
N GLU A 620 -4.41 11.11 33.85
CA GLU A 620 -5.02 9.94 34.47
C GLU A 620 -4.77 8.66 33.67
N GLU A 621 -4.92 8.73 32.33
CA GLU A 621 -4.59 7.62 31.44
C GLU A 621 -3.09 7.29 31.48
N PHE A 622 -2.23 8.30 31.50
CA PHE A 622 -0.80 8.13 31.63
C PHE A 622 -0.44 7.38 32.92
N GLU A 623 -0.94 7.84 34.07
CA GLU A 623 -0.68 7.21 35.35
C GLU A 623 -1.24 5.79 35.44
N LYS A 624 -2.41 5.54 34.81
CA LYS A 624 -3.03 4.22 34.75
C LYS A 624 -2.15 3.24 33.95
N VAL A 625 -1.62 3.64 32.80
CA VAL A 625 -0.73 2.81 31.98
C VAL A 625 0.55 2.46 32.74
N LEU A 626 1.16 3.44 33.45
CA LEU A 626 2.36 3.15 34.25
C LEU A 626 2.06 2.15 35.38
N ALA A 627 0.90 2.26 36.04
CA ALA A 627 0.48 1.33 37.07
C ALA A 627 0.22 -0.08 36.50
N GLU A 628 -0.42 -0.18 35.32
CA GLU A 628 -0.62 -1.44 34.61
C GLU A 628 0.71 -2.12 34.27
N VAL A 629 1.69 -1.38 33.73
CA VAL A 629 3.03 -1.91 33.40
C VAL A 629 3.74 -2.42 34.66
N ILE A 630 3.70 -1.67 35.74
CA ILE A 630 4.30 -2.12 37.02
C ILE A 630 3.61 -3.40 37.54
N ALA A 631 2.28 -3.47 37.40
CA ALA A 631 1.52 -4.63 37.83
C ALA A 631 1.83 -5.87 36.99
N LEU A 632 1.87 -5.70 35.65
CA LEU A 632 2.27 -6.74 34.72
C LEU A 632 3.70 -7.21 34.98
N LYS A 633 4.63 -6.29 35.17
CA LYS A 633 6.02 -6.63 35.52
C LYS A 633 6.20 -7.19 36.93
N LYS A 634 5.34 -6.84 37.91
CA LYS A 634 5.28 -7.52 39.23
C LYS A 634 4.78 -8.95 39.09
N GLY A 635 3.90 -9.23 38.14
CA GLY A 635 3.48 -10.58 37.78
C GLY A 635 4.55 -11.43 37.10
N ILE A 636 5.52 -10.77 36.45
CA ILE A 636 6.72 -11.38 35.82
C ILE A 636 7.93 -11.44 36.79
N LYS A 637 7.73 -11.41 38.10
CA LYS A 637 8.72 -12.08 38.92
C LYS A 637 8.75 -13.54 38.46
N LYS A 638 9.94 -14.20 38.38
CA LYS A 638 10.07 -15.66 38.37
C LYS A 638 8.95 -16.15 39.29
N THR A 639 7.76 -16.28 38.72
CA THR A 639 6.60 -16.73 39.45
C THR A 639 6.59 -18.21 39.23
N ASP A 640 6.40 -18.93 40.30
CA ASP A 640 6.23 -20.38 40.35
C ASP A 640 5.15 -20.92 39.35
N ASN A 641 4.67 -20.12 38.42
CA ASN A 641 3.64 -20.42 37.42
C ASN A 641 4.09 -20.28 35.95
N LEU A 642 5.29 -19.82 35.64
CA LEU A 642 5.86 -20.00 34.33
C LEU A 642 6.47 -21.39 34.23
N ASP A 643 6.08 -22.14 33.22
CA ASP A 643 6.64 -23.47 32.96
C ASP A 643 8.18 -23.39 33.05
N ASP A 644 8.80 -24.29 33.79
CA ASP A 644 10.26 -24.39 33.98
C ASP A 644 11.04 -24.35 32.66
N SER A 645 10.41 -24.79 31.57
CA SER A 645 10.94 -24.77 30.23
C SER A 645 11.08 -23.34 29.65
N VAL A 646 10.17 -22.43 29.97
CA VAL A 646 10.22 -21.01 29.55
C VAL A 646 11.32 -20.26 30.30
N ASN A 647 11.46 -20.53 31.61
CA ASN A 647 12.53 -19.93 32.40
C ASN A 647 13.91 -20.39 31.88
N LYS A 648 14.09 -21.68 31.54
CA LYS A 648 15.32 -22.19 30.94
C LYS A 648 15.61 -21.61 29.57
N TRP A 649 14.57 -21.33 28.79
CA TRP A 649 14.70 -20.67 27.49
C TRP A 649 15.16 -19.21 27.65
N ILE A 650 14.60 -18.46 28.59
CA ILE A 650 15.02 -17.07 28.89
C ILE A 650 16.49 -17.07 29.37
N ASP A 651 16.85 -17.97 30.27
CA ASP A 651 18.23 -18.11 30.79
C ASP A 651 19.21 -18.43 29.62
N SER A 652 18.80 -19.27 28.65
CA SER A 652 19.63 -19.58 27.46
C SER A 652 19.80 -18.41 26.51
N LEU A 653 18.83 -17.49 26.44
CA LEU A 653 18.96 -16.26 25.63
C LEU A 653 19.91 -15.27 26.29
N GLU A 654 19.87 -15.13 27.62
CA GLU A 654 20.83 -14.27 28.35
C GLU A 654 22.28 -14.77 28.18
N GLU A 655 22.51 -16.07 28.18
CA GLU A 655 23.84 -16.65 27.89
C GLU A 655 24.29 -16.44 26.43
N SER A 656 23.37 -16.41 25.46
CA SER A 656 23.70 -16.20 24.04
C SER A 656 23.99 -14.73 23.72
N VAL A 657 23.42 -13.79 24.44
CA VAL A 657 23.65 -12.34 24.28
C VAL A 657 25.03 -11.91 24.76
N ASP A 658 25.58 -12.58 25.78
CA ASP A 658 26.96 -12.31 26.23
C ASP A 658 28.04 -12.73 25.21
N LEU A 659 27.73 -13.61 24.27
CA LEU A 659 28.63 -14.02 23.17
C LEU A 659 28.61 -13.07 21.97
N THR A 660 27.64 -12.14 21.89
CA THR A 660 27.48 -11.21 20.76
C THR A 660 28.00 -9.80 21.03
N SER A 661 28.63 -9.55 22.18
CA SER A 661 29.18 -8.23 22.55
C SER A 661 30.38 -7.77 21.70
N GLU A 662 30.83 -8.57 20.72
CA GLU A 662 31.89 -8.21 19.76
C GLU A 662 31.41 -8.12 18.30
N MET A 663 30.10 -8.18 18.03
CA MET A 663 29.59 -7.98 16.68
C MET A 663 29.68 -6.50 16.29
N THR A 664 30.38 -6.22 15.22
CA THR A 664 30.51 -4.88 14.65
C THR A 664 29.21 -4.46 13.97
N ASP A 665 28.97 -3.15 13.83
CA ASP A 665 27.79 -2.57 13.16
C ASP A 665 27.52 -3.09 11.73
N GLU A 666 28.47 -3.84 11.14
CA GLU A 666 28.35 -4.50 9.83
C GLU A 666 27.66 -5.88 9.87
N GLU A 667 27.49 -6.48 11.05
CA GLU A 667 26.91 -7.82 11.22
C GLU A 667 25.44 -7.77 11.70
N ILE A 668 24.88 -6.57 11.92
CA ILE A 668 23.48 -6.36 12.37
C ILE A 668 22.56 -5.95 11.20
N ILE A 669 23.05 -5.99 9.95
CA ILE A 669 22.23 -5.63 8.76
C ILE A 669 21.74 -6.88 8.05
#